data_69b10ad37d0e936677efcd19ee6c9f44
#
_entry.id   69b10ad37d0e936677efcd19ee6c9f44
#
_cell.length_a   1.000
_cell.length_b   1.000
_cell.length_c   1.000
_cell.angle_alpha   90.00
_cell.angle_beta   90.00
_cell.angle_gamma   90.00
#
_symmetry.space_group_name_H-M   'P 1'
#
loop_
_entity.id
_entity.type
_entity.pdbx_description
1 polymer ?
#
loop_
_entity_poly.entity_id
_entity_poly.type
_entity_poly.pdbx_seq_one_letter_code
_entity_poly.pdbx_strand_id
1 'polypeptide(L)'
;MQDITKLLDNPKTIFLCSSDIKKDLVNKYSSKMHKAIFKSFVDFKKNLFPEIDLKMIITNNYNDEDLEITKLKLENACLIQDDSPSPFIHDLYELKLKNNLFINKQMLDYFNRYDIYVINYENDDDLLNICLKEIKNKYYLSLTSQELKYRHILYQFNDYEEEIIYITNSIYKLLKENVDINKIVINEVSQEYLIKLKEIFSLYNIPLEKNEKTSLYDVNEVKDFIHEILSEEGLFNEVITKKIENKTLSVNIIDTINCLSVLNYFNYHTNDKKLNNIIKYILKHTYIKSKFEKNVVRIENIFDHIYDEDTYIFLLNFNQDVVPVTFKNNQYLSDEIRIKNNLVTSTFKNIVTKNHVIETITSLKNLYMSSSLKHFVRNSLLENSKLVSNISVENKKITLDEITSKSAAKLLFIKSFNKYNLYHEIDDTLLKGYNYFYNEIKNNYDSCFKGTSNLIINDLNQELYLSYSSLDDYFKCPFKYYLKHILKITNESDSTNDNPSLFVGTLFHDVLEKYVRMQFIENKEITDVTTFIDEEIHSFVTKKEINLSPKYKIYFNIFKENLFNIIKRIKNSDENSSFKVVDVEKKFKLHLGNNLYLVGTVDKILQYNDYYIVVDYKTRNVDSNLNDIDKGLELQLPIYMLFIKSMDELSKFGGLYLQSILKSTPYRFDEKKPYDTLYLESTRYAGYTNMESDVINAIDMACYTDERMLPTIPFKNNGDLTANFIKHALSDVDFDKISSYVQNLIIEASKKIRNGEFPISPIKLSNEESACSTCNMKKICYMTPKNTRNFVKNNNLDYILKEGGLNDEVE
;
A
#
# COMPACT_ATOMS: atom_id res chain seq x y z
N MET A 1 -4.42 34.29 30.96
CA MET A 1 -3.96 33.09 31.69
C MET A 1 -4.45 33.16 33.11
N GLN A 2 -5.36 32.26 33.52
CA GLN A 2 -5.51 32.00 34.93
C GLN A 2 -4.17 31.58 35.48
N ASP A 3 -3.74 32.16 36.58
CA ASP A 3 -2.40 31.98 37.11
C ASP A 3 -2.27 30.53 37.61
N ILE A 4 -1.76 29.64 36.73
CA ILE A 4 -1.52 28.22 37.09
C ILE A 4 -0.75 28.12 38.41
N THR A 5 0.11 29.08 38.68
CA THR A 5 0.92 29.13 39.91
C THR A 5 0.10 29.14 41.17
N LYS A 6 -1.09 29.75 41.19
CA LYS A 6 -2.01 29.71 42.32
C LYS A 6 -2.67 28.37 42.55
N LEU A 7 -2.92 27.63 41.43
CA LEU A 7 -3.54 26.32 41.48
C LEU A 7 -2.57 25.22 41.90
N LEU A 8 -1.25 25.42 41.68
CA LEU A 8 -0.22 24.47 42.07
C LEU A 8 -0.15 24.22 43.61
N ASP A 9 -0.52 25.20 44.40
CA ASP A 9 -0.47 25.09 45.87
C ASP A 9 -1.75 24.48 46.48
N ASN A 10 -2.77 24.20 45.67
CA ASN A 10 -4.02 23.60 46.11
C ASN A 10 -3.96 22.06 46.08
N PRO A 11 -4.04 21.38 47.24
CA PRO A 11 -3.96 19.91 47.32
C PRO A 11 -5.19 19.19 46.72
N LYS A 12 -6.26 19.91 46.41
CA LYS A 12 -7.47 19.37 45.77
C LYS A 12 -7.44 19.50 44.23
N THR A 13 -6.34 19.97 43.66
CA THR A 13 -6.21 20.18 42.24
C THR A 13 -5.52 18.98 41.56
N ILE A 14 -6.13 18.49 40.49
CA ILE A 14 -5.51 17.56 39.53
C ILE A 14 -5.39 18.26 38.20
N PHE A 15 -4.17 18.34 37.68
CA PHE A 15 -3.93 18.73 36.30
C PHE A 15 -3.89 17.47 35.41
N LEU A 16 -4.79 17.45 34.44
CA LEU A 16 -4.94 16.36 33.50
C LEU A 16 -4.52 16.83 32.11
N CYS A 17 -3.51 16.21 31.52
CA CYS A 17 -2.93 16.62 30.24
C CYS A 17 -2.33 15.44 29.47
N SER A 18 -1.78 15.66 28.26
CA SER A 18 -1.00 14.65 27.55
C SER A 18 0.25 14.25 28.37
N SER A 19 0.84 13.10 28.04
CA SER A 19 2.04 12.63 28.75
C SER A 19 3.22 13.58 28.58
N ASP A 20 3.32 14.24 27.43
CA ASP A 20 4.43 15.10 27.09
C ASP A 20 4.24 16.49 27.70
N ILE A 21 3.05 17.08 27.63
CA ILE A 21 2.72 18.31 28.39
C ILE A 21 2.93 18.09 29.90
N LYS A 22 2.59 16.90 30.42
CA LYS A 22 2.87 16.58 31.84
C LYS A 22 4.36 16.66 32.14
N LYS A 23 5.23 16.09 31.31
CA LYS A 23 6.69 16.17 31.47
C LYS A 23 7.16 17.62 31.44
N ASP A 24 6.70 18.41 30.48
CA ASP A 24 7.08 19.81 30.31
C ASP A 24 6.67 20.64 31.51
N LEU A 25 5.44 20.49 32.00
CA LEU A 25 4.95 21.19 33.17
C LEU A 25 5.68 20.79 34.45
N VAL A 26 5.93 19.48 34.65
CA VAL A 26 6.70 18.99 35.80
C VAL A 26 8.12 19.55 35.78
N ASN A 27 8.80 19.56 34.63
CA ASN A 27 10.14 20.12 34.45
C ASN A 27 10.16 21.63 34.72
N LYS A 28 9.20 22.37 34.15
CA LYS A 28 9.09 23.81 34.32
C LYS A 28 8.89 24.26 35.75
N TYR A 29 8.14 23.48 36.54
CA TYR A 29 7.80 23.80 37.91
C TYR A 29 8.51 22.92 38.95
N SER A 30 9.48 22.09 38.56
CA SER A 30 10.21 21.12 39.40
C SER A 30 10.95 21.78 40.59
N SER A 31 11.31 23.05 40.48
CA SER A 31 12.01 23.80 41.55
C SER A 31 11.11 24.23 42.71
N LYS A 32 9.79 24.07 42.57
CA LYS A 32 8.80 24.44 43.62
C LYS A 32 8.15 23.17 44.17
N MET A 33 7.98 23.10 45.52
CA MET A 33 7.17 22.05 46.12
C MET A 33 5.70 22.32 45.80
N HIS A 34 5.07 21.38 45.03
CA HIS A 34 3.67 21.49 44.66
C HIS A 34 2.80 20.56 45.46
N LYS A 35 1.57 21.00 45.76
CA LYS A 35 0.50 20.21 46.37
C LYS A 35 -0.44 19.59 45.32
N ALA A 36 -0.52 20.19 44.15
CA ALA A 36 -1.35 19.70 43.04
C ALA A 36 -0.78 18.41 42.42
N ILE A 37 -1.65 17.58 41.88
CA ILE A 37 -1.32 16.29 41.26
C ILE A 37 -1.32 16.46 39.73
N PHE A 38 -0.28 15.98 39.05
CA PHE A 38 -0.22 15.91 37.61
C PHE A 38 -0.51 14.47 37.14
N LYS A 39 -1.53 14.30 36.32
CA LYS A 39 -1.85 13.02 35.68
C LYS A 39 -1.89 13.13 34.18
N SER A 40 -1.42 12.10 33.50
CA SER A 40 -1.60 12.01 32.06
C SER A 40 -3.00 11.52 31.68
N PHE A 41 -3.48 11.86 30.49
CA PHE A 41 -4.73 11.31 29.95
C PHE A 41 -4.71 9.77 29.93
N VAL A 42 -3.55 9.16 29.62
CA VAL A 42 -3.37 7.71 29.62
C VAL A 42 -3.55 7.14 31.02
N ASP A 43 -2.86 7.70 32.02
CA ASP A 43 -2.97 7.25 33.44
C ASP A 43 -4.39 7.42 33.97
N PHE A 44 -5.07 8.50 33.60
CA PHE A 44 -6.44 8.77 34.01
C PHE A 44 -7.41 7.73 33.45
N LYS A 45 -7.32 7.43 32.15
CA LYS A 45 -8.13 6.38 31.50
C LYS A 45 -7.88 5.01 32.12
N LYS A 46 -6.61 4.62 32.33
CA LYS A 46 -6.24 3.35 32.98
C LYS A 46 -6.77 3.18 34.40
N ASN A 47 -6.92 4.29 35.16
CA ASN A 47 -7.52 4.23 36.48
C ASN A 47 -9.04 4.06 36.45
N LEU A 48 -9.71 4.56 35.41
CA LEU A 48 -11.16 4.55 35.30
C LEU A 48 -11.70 3.37 34.50
N PHE A 49 -10.95 2.84 33.57
CA PHE A 49 -11.33 1.64 32.78
C PHE A 49 -10.34 0.51 33.04
N PRO A 50 -10.81 -0.76 32.99
CA PRO A 50 -9.94 -1.92 32.98
C PRO A 50 -8.92 -1.84 31.84
N GLU A 51 -7.67 -2.15 32.14
CA GLU A 51 -6.65 -2.26 31.10
C GLU A 51 -6.91 -3.51 30.24
N ILE A 52 -6.93 -3.32 28.93
CA ILE A 52 -7.01 -4.44 27.97
C ILE A 52 -5.61 -5.03 27.89
N ASP A 53 -5.34 -5.99 28.77
CA ASP A 53 -4.07 -6.70 28.84
C ASP A 53 -3.98 -7.88 27.87
N LEU A 54 -2.79 -8.40 27.71
CA LEU A 54 -2.51 -9.55 26.83
C LEU A 54 -3.32 -10.79 27.23
N LYS A 55 -3.56 -11.00 28.53
CA LYS A 55 -4.36 -12.13 29.01
C LYS A 55 -5.80 -12.02 28.53
N MET A 56 -6.38 -10.82 28.61
CA MET A 56 -7.73 -10.54 28.10
C MET A 56 -7.82 -10.74 26.58
N ILE A 57 -6.82 -10.26 25.83
CA ILE A 57 -6.74 -10.41 24.37
C ILE A 57 -6.68 -11.91 24.01
N ILE A 58 -5.80 -12.69 24.62
CA ILE A 58 -5.62 -14.11 24.33
C ILE A 58 -6.89 -14.89 24.73
N THR A 59 -7.50 -14.58 25.87
CA THR A 59 -8.72 -15.26 26.37
C THR A 59 -9.92 -15.02 25.44
N ASN A 60 -10.02 -13.87 24.79
CA ASN A 60 -11.12 -13.52 23.89
C ASN A 60 -10.84 -13.83 22.42
N ASN A 61 -9.68 -14.42 22.08
CA ASN A 61 -9.36 -14.86 20.74
C ASN A 61 -9.89 -16.30 20.49
N TYR A 62 -11.17 -16.43 20.10
CA TYR A 62 -11.83 -17.74 19.97
C TYR A 62 -11.60 -18.47 18.65
N ASN A 63 -11.44 -17.74 17.54
CA ASN A 63 -11.47 -18.29 16.20
C ASN A 63 -10.12 -18.13 15.46
N ASP A 64 -8.99 -18.17 16.17
CA ASP A 64 -7.66 -17.90 15.61
C ASP A 64 -7.59 -16.59 14.80
N GLU A 65 -8.43 -15.62 15.19
CA GLU A 65 -8.38 -14.28 14.64
C GLU A 65 -7.03 -13.63 14.95
N ASP A 66 -6.64 -12.66 14.14
CA ASP A 66 -5.50 -11.81 14.46
C ASP A 66 -5.72 -11.16 15.84
N LEU A 67 -4.74 -11.30 16.73
CA LEU A 67 -4.78 -10.73 18.09
C LEU A 67 -4.98 -9.22 18.09
N GLU A 68 -4.48 -8.52 17.05
CA GLU A 68 -4.71 -7.08 16.88
C GLU A 68 -6.20 -6.77 16.67
N ILE A 69 -6.91 -7.62 15.93
CA ILE A 69 -8.35 -7.46 15.73
C ILE A 69 -9.11 -7.73 17.02
N THR A 70 -8.71 -8.75 17.78
CA THR A 70 -9.32 -9.01 19.09
C THR A 70 -9.12 -7.82 20.04
N LYS A 71 -7.94 -7.23 20.06
CA LYS A 71 -7.65 -6.01 20.79
C LYS A 71 -8.54 -4.85 20.36
N LEU A 72 -8.63 -4.60 19.04
CA LEU A 72 -9.51 -3.57 18.49
C LEU A 72 -10.98 -3.77 18.87
N LYS A 73 -11.47 -5.01 18.87
CA LYS A 73 -12.84 -5.32 19.33
C LYS A 73 -13.03 -4.93 20.80
N LEU A 74 -12.10 -5.29 21.66
CA LEU A 74 -12.15 -4.96 23.09
C LEU A 74 -12.10 -3.45 23.32
N GLU A 75 -11.19 -2.74 22.62
CA GLU A 75 -11.08 -1.28 22.70
C GLU A 75 -12.38 -0.59 22.26
N ASN A 76 -12.99 -1.05 21.18
CA ASN A 76 -14.25 -0.49 20.70
C ASN A 76 -15.45 -0.91 21.56
N ALA A 77 -15.41 -2.08 22.18
CA ALA A 77 -16.44 -2.50 23.15
C ALA A 77 -16.53 -1.53 24.35
N CYS A 78 -15.40 -0.96 24.79
CA CYS A 78 -15.42 0.09 25.84
C CYS A 78 -16.25 1.30 25.46
N LEU A 79 -16.35 1.62 24.17
CA LEU A 79 -17.01 2.84 23.66
C LEU A 79 -18.52 2.65 23.53
N ILE A 80 -19.03 1.44 23.40
CA ILE A 80 -20.47 1.17 23.26
C ILE A 80 -21.15 1.35 24.61
N GLN A 81 -22.15 2.24 24.67
CA GLN A 81 -22.86 2.56 25.92
C GLN A 81 -24.08 1.65 26.13
N ASP A 82 -24.85 1.42 25.09
CA ASP A 82 -26.13 0.70 25.13
C ASP A 82 -26.13 -0.41 24.07
N ASP A 83 -26.93 -1.46 24.34
CA ASP A 83 -27.20 -2.51 23.38
C ASP A 83 -28.01 -1.96 22.18
N SER A 84 -27.84 -2.60 21.05
CA SER A 84 -28.48 -2.19 19.81
C SER A 84 -28.97 -3.43 19.03
N PRO A 85 -30.06 -3.32 18.27
CA PRO A 85 -30.54 -4.41 17.39
C PRO A 85 -29.57 -4.75 16.25
N SER A 86 -28.53 -3.94 16.03
CA SER A 86 -27.46 -4.29 15.10
C SER A 86 -26.62 -5.42 15.64
N PRO A 87 -26.51 -6.59 14.95
CA PRO A 87 -25.73 -7.74 15.42
C PRO A 87 -24.30 -7.36 15.77
N PHE A 88 -23.69 -6.48 14.98
CA PHE A 88 -22.32 -6.03 15.17
C PHE A 88 -22.14 -5.24 16.49
N ILE A 89 -23.09 -4.35 16.83
CA ILE A 89 -23.04 -3.57 18.07
C ILE A 89 -23.39 -4.46 19.27
N HIS A 90 -24.34 -5.37 19.08
CA HIS A 90 -24.72 -6.36 20.09
C HIS A 90 -23.50 -7.22 20.48
N ASP A 91 -22.73 -7.74 19.50
CA ASP A 91 -21.52 -8.52 19.77
C ASP A 91 -20.46 -7.74 20.58
N LEU A 92 -20.30 -6.44 20.27
CA LEU A 92 -19.40 -5.59 21.04
C LEU A 92 -19.93 -5.33 22.46
N TYR A 93 -21.23 -5.17 22.62
CA TYR A 93 -21.84 -4.97 23.91
C TYR A 93 -21.76 -6.24 24.79
N GLU A 94 -21.99 -7.43 24.22
CA GLU A 94 -21.77 -8.70 24.90
C GLU A 94 -20.29 -8.86 25.32
N LEU A 95 -19.36 -8.49 24.46
CA LEU A 95 -17.93 -8.51 24.76
C LEU A 95 -17.58 -7.57 25.92
N LYS A 96 -18.23 -6.39 26.00
CA LYS A 96 -18.13 -5.44 27.10
C LYS A 96 -18.63 -6.03 28.43
N LEU A 97 -19.83 -6.65 28.42
CA LEU A 97 -20.42 -7.30 29.59
C LEU A 97 -19.52 -8.42 30.11
N LYS A 98 -19.09 -9.31 29.22
CA LYS A 98 -18.27 -10.46 29.55
C LYS A 98 -16.93 -10.09 30.20
N ASN A 99 -16.29 -9.02 29.73
CA ASN A 99 -14.99 -8.59 30.23
C ASN A 99 -15.09 -7.45 31.26
N ASN A 100 -16.30 -7.10 31.70
CA ASN A 100 -16.56 -6.03 32.67
C ASN A 100 -15.88 -4.70 32.29
N LEU A 101 -15.99 -4.30 31.03
CA LEU A 101 -15.36 -3.08 30.48
C LEU A 101 -16.21 -1.83 30.81
N PHE A 102 -16.34 -1.54 32.10
CA PHE A 102 -17.10 -0.40 32.64
C PHE A 102 -16.23 0.51 33.47
N ILE A 103 -16.69 1.74 33.66
CA ILE A 103 -16.01 2.71 34.52
C ILE A 103 -15.96 2.19 35.97
N ASN A 104 -14.79 2.22 36.56
CA ASN A 104 -14.56 1.89 37.95
C ASN A 104 -15.18 2.96 38.87
N LYS A 105 -16.29 2.63 39.48
CA LYS A 105 -17.05 3.55 40.35
C LYS A 105 -16.24 4.04 41.55
N GLN A 106 -15.40 3.21 42.18
CA GLN A 106 -14.58 3.62 43.31
C GLN A 106 -13.54 4.66 42.92
N MET A 107 -12.91 4.47 41.75
CA MET A 107 -11.95 5.43 41.21
C MET A 107 -12.64 6.71 40.75
N LEU A 108 -13.85 6.60 40.18
CA LEU A 108 -14.65 7.77 39.83
C LEU A 108 -15.00 8.61 41.06
N ASP A 109 -15.42 7.96 42.15
CA ASP A 109 -15.68 8.64 43.44
C ASP A 109 -14.43 9.28 44.05
N TYR A 110 -13.27 8.66 43.86
CA TYR A 110 -12.00 9.26 44.25
C TYR A 110 -11.73 10.55 43.47
N PHE A 111 -11.83 10.51 42.12
CA PHE A 111 -11.58 11.69 41.29
C PHE A 111 -12.59 12.81 41.51
N ASN A 112 -13.84 12.48 41.83
CA ASN A 112 -14.90 13.47 42.12
C ASN A 112 -14.69 14.26 43.42
N ARG A 113 -13.63 13.94 44.21
CA ARG A 113 -13.23 14.74 45.40
C ARG A 113 -12.26 15.85 45.04
N TYR A 114 -11.82 15.93 43.78
CA TYR A 114 -10.83 16.89 43.28
C TYR A 114 -11.44 17.82 42.23
N ASP A 115 -10.81 18.99 42.10
CA ASP A 115 -11.03 19.92 41.01
C ASP A 115 -10.07 19.53 39.87
N ILE A 116 -10.60 19.04 38.77
CA ILE A 116 -9.82 18.51 37.63
C ILE A 116 -9.69 19.60 36.58
N TYR A 117 -8.47 20.05 36.34
CA TYR A 117 -8.13 20.98 35.28
C TYR A 117 -7.57 20.24 34.07
N VAL A 118 -8.37 20.18 33.01
CA VAL A 118 -8.02 19.50 31.74
C VAL A 118 -7.31 20.49 30.85
N ILE A 119 -6.07 20.19 30.49
CA ILE A 119 -5.16 21.10 29.79
C ILE A 119 -5.04 20.71 28.33
N ASN A 120 -5.24 21.67 27.43
CA ASN A 120 -5.08 21.55 25.99
C ASN A 120 -5.79 20.31 25.42
N TYR A 121 -7.06 20.11 25.78
CA TYR A 121 -7.87 18.98 25.33
C TYR A 121 -9.03 19.44 24.45
N GLU A 122 -9.18 18.83 23.30
CA GLU A 122 -10.11 19.24 22.25
C GLU A 122 -11.26 18.25 21.99
N ASN A 123 -11.55 17.39 22.95
CA ASN A 123 -12.63 16.40 22.90
C ASN A 123 -12.52 15.39 21.74
N ASP A 124 -11.32 15.05 21.32
CA ASP A 124 -11.02 14.16 20.19
C ASP A 124 -10.82 12.67 20.57
N ASP A 125 -10.78 12.35 21.87
CA ASP A 125 -10.62 10.99 22.41
C ASP A 125 -11.95 10.49 23.02
N ASP A 126 -12.57 9.51 22.37
CA ASP A 126 -13.87 8.97 22.79
C ASP A 126 -13.88 8.43 24.23
N LEU A 127 -12.85 7.64 24.60
CA LEU A 127 -12.78 7.03 25.94
C LEU A 127 -12.57 8.10 27.02
N LEU A 128 -11.74 9.09 26.73
CA LEU A 128 -11.51 10.21 27.64
C LEU A 128 -12.79 11.07 27.79
N ASN A 129 -13.53 11.28 26.70
CA ASN A 129 -14.81 11.98 26.72
C ASN A 129 -15.82 11.25 27.62
N ILE A 130 -15.90 9.92 27.51
CA ILE A 130 -16.75 9.10 28.38
C ILE A 130 -16.33 9.26 29.84
N CYS A 131 -15.03 9.19 30.14
CA CYS A 131 -14.52 9.40 31.50
C CYS A 131 -14.86 10.79 32.04
N LEU A 132 -14.57 11.84 31.27
CA LEU A 132 -14.77 13.21 31.66
C LEU A 132 -16.26 13.58 31.85
N LYS A 133 -17.16 12.93 31.12
CA LYS A 133 -18.61 13.13 31.25
C LYS A 133 -19.07 12.84 32.69
N GLU A 134 -18.50 11.85 33.32
CA GLU A 134 -18.87 11.40 34.67
C GLU A 134 -18.18 12.24 35.80
N ILE A 135 -17.20 13.09 35.49
CA ILE A 135 -16.53 13.96 36.44
C ILE A 135 -17.38 15.21 36.76
N LYS A 136 -17.60 15.46 38.03
CA LYS A 136 -18.42 16.56 38.50
C LYS A 136 -17.73 17.94 38.40
N ASN A 137 -16.50 18.02 38.90
CA ASN A 137 -15.74 19.28 38.96
C ASN A 137 -14.62 19.26 37.96
N LYS A 138 -14.89 19.70 36.72
CA LYS A 138 -13.91 19.77 35.65
C LYS A 138 -13.87 21.16 35.04
N TYR A 139 -12.64 21.61 34.73
CA TYR A 139 -12.35 22.91 34.16
C TYR A 139 -11.39 22.72 32.99
N TYR A 140 -11.59 23.42 31.89
CA TYR A 140 -10.73 23.33 30.70
C TYR A 140 -9.79 24.54 30.68
N LEU A 141 -8.49 24.28 30.49
CA LEU A 141 -7.45 25.28 30.38
C LEU A 141 -6.71 25.16 29.06
N SER A 142 -6.55 26.26 28.34
CA SER A 142 -5.62 26.34 27.23
C SER A 142 -4.35 27.05 27.67
N LEU A 143 -3.20 26.40 27.39
CA LEU A 143 -1.88 26.98 27.70
C LEU A 143 -1.29 27.72 26.48
N THR A 144 -1.91 27.63 25.33
CA THR A 144 -1.49 28.36 24.14
C THR A 144 -1.79 29.84 24.33
N SER A 145 -0.79 30.70 24.15
CA SER A 145 -0.95 32.14 24.28
C SER A 145 -1.79 32.67 23.10
N GLN A 146 -2.97 33.20 23.40
CA GLN A 146 -3.86 33.75 22.37
C GLN A 146 -3.35 35.04 21.70
N GLU A 147 -2.22 35.63 22.18
CA GLU A 147 -1.88 37.01 21.82
C GLU A 147 -0.73 37.20 20.82
N LEU A 148 0.12 36.19 20.59
CA LEU A 148 1.25 36.32 19.68
C LEU A 148 1.08 35.39 18.48
N LYS A 149 0.63 35.93 17.32
CA LYS A 149 0.59 35.18 16.07
C LYS A 149 1.83 35.50 15.25
N TYR A 150 2.80 34.59 15.24
CA TYR A 150 3.94 34.68 14.37
C TYR A 150 3.58 34.29 12.94
N ARG A 151 4.22 34.95 11.96
CA ARG A 151 4.11 34.58 10.55
C ARG A 151 5.37 33.84 10.15
N HIS A 152 5.20 32.73 9.46
CA HIS A 152 6.29 31.87 9.02
C HIS A 152 6.31 31.76 7.50
N ILE A 153 7.48 31.39 6.96
CA ILE A 153 7.68 31.11 5.56
C ILE A 153 7.85 29.60 5.41
N LEU A 154 7.12 29.00 4.47
CA LEU A 154 7.35 27.63 4.06
C LEU A 154 8.38 27.60 2.94
N TYR A 155 9.53 27.01 3.19
CA TYR A 155 10.53 26.76 2.17
C TYR A 155 10.24 25.48 1.42
N GLN A 156 10.04 25.57 0.11
CA GLN A 156 9.71 24.44 -0.75
C GLN A 156 10.93 24.02 -1.58
N PHE A 157 11.25 22.73 -1.53
CA PHE A 157 12.39 22.12 -2.21
C PHE A 157 11.95 21.17 -3.32
N ASN A 158 12.80 20.91 -4.33
CA ASN A 158 12.49 20.00 -5.41
C ASN A 158 12.38 18.54 -4.92
N ASP A 159 13.21 18.15 -3.97
CA ASP A 159 13.18 16.82 -3.35
C ASP A 159 13.52 16.88 -1.85
N TYR A 160 13.21 15.79 -1.16
CA TYR A 160 13.40 15.64 0.28
C TYR A 160 14.88 15.68 0.70
N GLU A 161 15.82 15.30 -0.16
CA GLU A 161 17.25 15.38 0.18
C GLU A 161 17.74 16.83 0.24
N GLU A 162 17.32 17.65 -0.72
CA GLU A 162 17.60 19.09 -0.68
C GLU A 162 17.00 19.73 0.57
N GLU A 163 15.78 19.36 0.92
CA GLU A 163 15.11 19.80 2.14
C GLU A 163 15.94 19.44 3.39
N ILE A 164 16.33 18.17 3.54
CA ILE A 164 17.08 17.69 4.71
C ILE A 164 18.47 18.36 4.78
N ILE A 165 19.17 18.51 3.66
CA ILE A 165 20.47 19.19 3.61
C ILE A 165 20.33 20.64 4.08
N TYR A 166 19.31 21.36 3.61
CA TYR A 166 19.07 22.74 4.02
C TYR A 166 18.81 22.85 5.51
N ILE A 167 17.94 22.02 6.04
CA ILE A 167 17.59 22.00 7.47
C ILE A 167 18.82 21.65 8.31
N THR A 168 19.56 20.61 7.94
CA THR A 168 20.77 20.21 8.67
C THR A 168 21.84 21.32 8.63
N ASN A 169 21.99 21.98 7.49
CA ASN A 169 22.91 23.13 7.37
C ASN A 169 22.46 24.33 8.22
N SER A 170 21.16 24.56 8.31
CA SER A 170 20.60 25.62 9.15
C SER A 170 20.84 25.33 10.65
N ILE A 171 20.63 24.08 11.06
CA ILE A 171 20.95 23.62 12.42
C ILE A 171 22.45 23.77 12.70
N TYR A 172 23.31 23.38 11.77
CA TYR A 172 24.75 23.55 11.92
C TYR A 172 25.15 25.01 12.13
N LYS A 173 24.54 25.94 11.39
CA LYS A 173 24.78 27.38 11.57
C LYS A 173 24.38 27.85 12.99
N LEU A 174 23.21 27.45 13.47
CA LEU A 174 22.77 27.76 14.84
C LEU A 174 23.75 27.24 15.90
N LEU A 175 24.24 26.00 15.72
CA LEU A 175 25.26 25.44 16.63
C LEU A 175 26.58 26.22 16.59
N LYS A 176 26.96 26.77 15.42
CA LYS A 176 28.14 27.68 15.30
C LYS A 176 27.92 29.02 15.96
N GLU A 177 26.67 29.46 16.06
CA GLU A 177 26.26 30.68 16.79
C GLU A 177 26.12 30.41 18.31
N ASN A 178 26.55 29.23 18.80
CA ASN A 178 26.49 28.78 20.20
C ASN A 178 25.07 28.59 20.75
N VAL A 179 24.10 28.26 19.88
CA VAL A 179 22.80 27.80 20.34
C VAL A 179 22.95 26.43 21.01
N ASP A 180 22.34 26.24 22.16
CA ASP A 180 22.36 24.96 22.86
C ASP A 180 21.64 23.87 22.02
N ILE A 181 22.33 22.78 21.74
CA ILE A 181 21.81 21.67 20.97
C ILE A 181 20.52 21.06 21.57
N ASN A 182 20.37 21.10 22.90
CA ASN A 182 19.17 20.63 23.58
C ASN A 182 17.94 21.53 23.36
N LYS A 183 18.12 22.73 22.81
CA LYS A 183 17.04 23.64 22.39
C LYS A 183 16.68 23.53 20.94
N ILE A 184 17.21 22.55 20.22
CA ILE A 184 16.90 22.28 18.81
C ILE A 184 16.04 21.03 18.72
N VAL A 185 14.87 21.17 18.07
CA VAL A 185 13.87 20.11 17.93
C VAL A 185 13.47 19.97 16.48
N ILE A 186 13.33 18.74 16.03
CA ILE A 186 12.78 18.36 14.72
C ILE A 186 11.44 17.64 14.96
N ASN A 187 10.42 17.93 14.17
CA ASN A 187 9.17 17.20 14.25
C ASN A 187 9.36 15.72 13.88
N GLU A 188 8.55 14.86 14.47
CA GLU A 188 8.50 13.44 14.13
C GLU A 188 8.23 13.26 12.63
N VAL A 189 9.02 12.43 11.97
CA VAL A 189 8.94 12.12 10.54
C VAL A 189 8.83 10.61 10.33
N SER A 190 8.45 10.19 9.13
CA SER A 190 8.38 8.75 8.79
C SER A 190 9.75 8.07 8.92
N GLN A 191 9.75 6.76 9.16
CA GLN A 191 10.99 5.97 9.28
C GLN A 191 11.90 6.11 8.05
N GLU A 192 11.32 6.13 6.87
CA GLU A 192 12.07 6.31 5.62
C GLU A 192 12.77 7.67 5.57
N TYR A 193 12.08 8.72 6.03
CA TYR A 193 12.62 10.06 6.12
C TYR A 193 13.72 10.16 7.20
N LEU A 194 13.50 9.48 8.32
CA LEU A 194 14.44 9.43 9.45
C LEU A 194 15.78 8.79 9.06
N ILE A 195 15.77 7.73 8.24
CA ILE A 195 17.00 7.09 7.73
C ILE A 195 17.85 8.10 6.98
N LYS A 196 17.23 8.88 6.07
CA LYS A 196 17.94 9.88 5.29
C LYS A 196 18.40 11.07 6.15
N LEU A 197 17.60 11.47 7.10
CA LEU A 197 17.94 12.51 8.07
C LEU A 197 19.22 12.11 8.84
N LYS A 198 19.29 10.88 9.35
CA LYS A 198 20.50 10.35 10.03
C LYS A 198 21.72 10.34 9.13
N GLU A 199 21.57 9.93 7.88
CA GLU A 199 22.65 9.95 6.90
C GLU A 199 23.21 11.38 6.72
N ILE A 200 22.35 12.36 6.46
CA ILE A 200 22.77 13.75 6.23
C ILE A 200 23.36 14.37 7.52
N PHE A 201 22.76 14.14 8.69
CA PHE A 201 23.29 14.60 9.97
C PHE A 201 24.70 14.09 10.24
N SER A 202 25.00 12.86 9.84
CA SER A 202 26.34 12.29 9.95
C SER A 202 27.38 13.03 9.10
N LEU A 203 26.99 13.58 7.93
CA LEU A 203 27.87 14.39 7.08
C LEU A 203 28.26 15.73 7.73
N TYR A 204 27.50 16.20 8.70
CA TYR A 204 27.77 17.42 9.48
C TYR A 204 28.34 17.12 10.87
N ASN A 205 28.47 15.84 11.26
CA ASN A 205 28.83 15.41 12.62
C ASN A 205 27.91 16.00 13.71
N ILE A 206 26.61 16.13 13.42
CA ILE A 206 25.61 16.56 14.38
C ILE A 206 24.95 15.33 14.97
N PRO A 207 24.97 15.18 16.32
CA PRO A 207 24.31 14.07 16.98
C PRO A 207 22.79 14.24 16.91
N LEU A 208 22.09 13.23 16.40
CA LEU A 208 20.64 13.16 16.30
C LEU A 208 20.12 12.06 17.24
N GLU A 209 19.00 12.31 17.90
CA GLU A 209 18.35 11.35 18.78
C GLU A 209 18.06 10.02 18.05
N LYS A 210 18.40 8.90 18.70
CA LYS A 210 18.11 7.56 18.20
C LYS A 210 16.68 7.19 18.54
N ASN A 211 15.75 7.66 17.71
CA ASN A 211 14.34 7.34 17.88
C ASN A 211 13.99 5.99 17.21
N GLU A 212 14.73 4.92 17.54
CA GLU A 212 14.48 3.58 17.01
C GLU A 212 13.66 2.78 18.03
N LYS A 213 12.42 2.55 17.73
CA LYS A 213 11.58 1.58 18.44
C LYS A 213 11.88 0.19 17.88
N THR A 214 12.99 -0.41 18.30
CA THR A 214 13.31 -1.79 17.92
C THR A 214 12.44 -2.74 18.72
N SER A 215 11.65 -3.56 18.05
CA SER A 215 10.86 -4.60 18.71
C SER A 215 11.76 -5.75 19.18
N LEU A 216 11.37 -6.46 20.22
CA LEU A 216 12.10 -7.68 20.63
C LEU A 216 12.08 -8.73 19.51
N TYR A 217 11.04 -8.74 18.66
CA TYR A 217 10.94 -9.63 17.52
C TYR A 217 12.06 -9.42 16.47
N ASP A 218 12.59 -8.20 16.35
CA ASP A 218 13.63 -7.87 15.36
C ASP A 218 15.06 -8.19 15.85
N VAL A 219 15.22 -8.57 17.10
CA VAL A 219 16.51 -8.89 17.71
C VAL A 219 16.91 -10.34 17.38
N ASN A 220 18.04 -10.54 16.71
CA ASN A 220 18.49 -11.87 16.31
C ASN A 220 18.63 -12.84 17.49
N GLU A 221 19.23 -12.38 18.60
CA GLU A 221 19.37 -13.19 19.82
C GLU A 221 18.02 -13.69 20.37
N VAL A 222 16.97 -12.86 20.27
CA VAL A 222 15.62 -13.24 20.69
C VAL A 222 15.02 -14.24 19.72
N LYS A 223 15.21 -14.06 18.40
CA LYS A 223 14.76 -15.03 17.38
C LYS A 223 15.39 -16.40 17.59
N ASP A 224 16.70 -16.44 17.82
CA ASP A 224 17.42 -17.69 18.07
C ASP A 224 16.92 -18.37 19.34
N PHE A 225 16.72 -17.63 20.41
CA PHE A 225 16.16 -18.12 21.67
C PHE A 225 14.75 -18.71 21.51
N ILE A 226 13.87 -18.02 20.81
CA ILE A 226 12.49 -18.51 20.54
C ILE A 226 12.53 -19.76 19.65
N HIS A 227 13.38 -19.78 18.63
CA HIS A 227 13.56 -20.95 17.79
C HIS A 227 14.04 -22.16 18.60
N GLU A 228 14.98 -21.95 19.52
CA GLU A 228 15.48 -23.00 20.41
C GLU A 228 14.37 -23.57 21.31
N ILE A 229 13.48 -22.71 21.83
CA ILE A 229 12.33 -23.14 22.65
C ILE A 229 11.32 -23.93 21.83
N LEU A 230 10.94 -23.43 20.66
CA LEU A 230 9.90 -24.03 19.82
C LEU A 230 10.37 -25.33 19.14
N SER A 231 11.68 -25.61 19.10
CA SER A 231 12.25 -26.86 18.59
C SER A 231 12.19 -28.03 19.55
N GLU A 232 11.95 -27.80 20.84
CA GLU A 232 11.76 -28.85 21.86
C GLU A 232 10.26 -29.15 22.06
N GLU A 233 9.88 -30.42 22.09
CA GLU A 233 8.51 -30.83 22.38
C GLU A 233 8.24 -30.81 23.89
N GLY A 234 7.13 -30.18 24.30
CA GLY A 234 6.71 -30.11 25.68
C GLY A 234 5.76 -28.95 25.99
N LEU A 235 5.41 -28.79 27.24
CA LEU A 235 4.70 -27.61 27.71
C LEU A 235 5.63 -26.40 27.65
N PHE A 236 5.15 -25.31 27.03
CA PHE A 236 5.94 -24.11 26.79
C PHE A 236 6.66 -23.58 28.05
N ASN A 237 5.94 -23.59 29.18
CA ASN A 237 6.47 -23.10 30.46
C ASN A 237 7.58 -23.98 31.01
N GLU A 238 7.49 -25.31 30.85
CA GLU A 238 8.52 -26.25 31.29
C GLU A 238 9.76 -26.14 30.42
N VAL A 239 9.58 -26.03 29.09
CA VAL A 239 10.69 -25.90 28.15
C VAL A 239 11.46 -24.59 28.40
N ILE A 240 10.74 -23.46 28.59
CA ILE A 240 11.39 -22.16 28.89
C ILE A 240 12.18 -22.24 30.20
N THR A 241 11.62 -22.80 31.26
CA THR A 241 12.28 -22.94 32.57
C THR A 241 13.58 -23.76 32.44
N LYS A 242 13.51 -24.90 31.74
CA LYS A 242 14.68 -25.74 31.50
C LYS A 242 15.77 -25.01 30.70
N LYS A 243 15.39 -24.19 29.73
CA LYS A 243 16.36 -23.43 28.89
C LYS A 243 17.08 -22.31 29.63
N ILE A 244 16.50 -21.73 30.67
CA ILE A 244 17.07 -20.64 31.43
C ILE A 244 17.87 -21.10 32.64
N GLU A 245 17.68 -22.36 33.08
CA GLU A 245 18.46 -22.93 34.20
C GLU A 245 19.94 -22.85 33.98
N ASN A 246 20.66 -22.24 34.94
CA ASN A 246 22.14 -22.13 34.97
C ASN A 246 22.77 -21.33 33.80
N LYS A 247 22.01 -20.49 33.07
CA LYS A 247 22.56 -19.62 32.03
C LYS A 247 22.59 -18.14 32.50
N THR A 248 23.68 -17.45 32.14
CA THR A 248 23.73 -15.97 32.21
C THR A 248 22.93 -15.44 31.01
N LEU A 249 21.83 -14.71 31.30
CA LEU A 249 20.93 -14.22 30.28
C LEU A 249 21.23 -12.75 29.95
N SER A 250 21.12 -12.38 28.68
CA SER A 250 21.16 -10.97 28.28
C SER A 250 19.89 -10.23 28.71
N VAL A 251 19.98 -8.90 28.74
CA VAL A 251 18.82 -8.05 29.07
C VAL A 251 17.64 -8.30 28.12
N ASN A 252 17.91 -8.47 26.83
CA ASN A 252 16.88 -8.72 25.82
C ASN A 252 16.16 -10.06 26.04
N ILE A 253 16.89 -11.11 26.45
CA ILE A 253 16.29 -12.41 26.79
C ILE A 253 15.46 -12.30 28.07
N ILE A 254 15.93 -11.57 29.07
CA ILE A 254 15.18 -11.32 30.33
C ILE A 254 13.88 -10.58 30.00
N ASP A 255 13.93 -9.52 29.20
CA ASP A 255 12.73 -8.76 28.79
C ASP A 255 11.78 -9.66 27.97
N THR A 256 12.31 -10.54 27.13
CA THR A 256 11.53 -11.54 26.38
C THR A 256 10.81 -12.51 27.32
N ILE A 257 11.47 -13.06 28.30
CA ILE A 257 10.87 -13.98 29.29
C ILE A 257 9.77 -13.24 30.07
N ASN A 258 10.05 -12.01 30.49
CA ASN A 258 9.10 -11.19 31.23
C ASN A 258 7.82 -10.91 30.42
N CYS A 259 7.93 -10.52 29.16
CA CYS A 259 6.75 -10.25 28.33
C CYS A 259 5.98 -11.53 27.95
N LEU A 260 6.66 -12.69 27.83
CA LEU A 260 6.02 -13.98 27.57
C LEU A 260 5.46 -14.63 28.83
N SER A 261 5.72 -14.11 30.03
CA SER A 261 5.20 -14.67 31.29
C SER A 261 3.68 -14.76 31.37
N VAL A 262 2.97 -13.95 30.60
CA VAL A 262 1.50 -14.03 30.45
C VAL A 262 1.05 -15.41 29.93
N LEU A 263 1.88 -16.11 29.18
CA LEU A 263 1.59 -17.44 28.64
C LEU A 263 1.54 -18.52 29.73
N ASN A 264 2.08 -18.23 30.94
CA ASN A 264 2.00 -19.14 32.09
C ASN A 264 0.55 -19.37 32.58
N TYR A 265 -0.39 -18.50 32.20
CA TYR A 265 -1.81 -18.70 32.50
C TYR A 265 -2.49 -19.68 31.55
N PHE A 266 -1.77 -20.14 30.51
CA PHE A 266 -2.29 -21.00 29.45
C PHE A 266 -1.40 -22.23 29.29
N ASN A 267 -2.00 -23.39 29.02
CA ASN A 267 -1.27 -24.65 28.88
C ASN A 267 -0.95 -24.91 27.40
N TYR A 268 -0.16 -24.06 26.77
CA TYR A 268 0.28 -24.27 25.40
C TYR A 268 1.42 -25.28 25.29
N HIS A 269 1.35 -26.13 24.26
CA HIS A 269 2.46 -26.96 23.82
C HIS A 269 3.31 -26.23 22.77
N THR A 270 4.62 -26.49 22.74
CA THR A 270 5.56 -25.82 21.82
C THR A 270 5.27 -26.06 20.35
N ASN A 271 4.61 -27.16 19.99
CA ASN A 271 4.18 -27.49 18.63
C ASN A 271 2.81 -26.86 18.24
N ASP A 272 2.20 -26.09 19.13
CA ASP A 272 0.92 -25.46 18.88
C ASP A 272 1.09 -24.27 17.92
N LYS A 273 0.49 -24.31 16.73
CA LYS A 273 0.54 -23.22 15.74
C LYS A 273 0.04 -21.89 16.31
N LYS A 274 -0.95 -21.95 17.19
CA LYS A 274 -1.50 -20.75 17.85
C LYS A 274 -0.47 -20.06 18.75
N LEU A 275 0.34 -20.82 19.46
CA LEU A 275 1.37 -20.31 20.34
C LEU A 275 2.38 -19.44 19.57
N ASN A 276 2.80 -19.88 18.39
CA ASN A 276 3.78 -19.14 17.59
C ASN A 276 3.24 -17.75 17.19
N ASN A 277 1.97 -17.66 16.79
CA ASN A 277 1.33 -16.38 16.46
C ASN A 277 1.21 -15.47 17.68
N ILE A 278 0.92 -16.01 18.85
CA ILE A 278 0.84 -15.24 20.10
C ILE A 278 2.23 -14.70 20.48
N ILE A 279 3.27 -15.54 20.45
CA ILE A 279 4.64 -15.13 20.74
C ILE A 279 5.08 -14.01 19.78
N LYS A 280 4.84 -14.20 18.49
CA LYS A 280 5.15 -13.20 17.47
C LYS A 280 4.44 -11.87 17.73
N TYR A 281 3.17 -11.91 18.08
CA TYR A 281 2.40 -10.72 18.45
C TYR A 281 2.98 -10.01 19.66
N ILE A 282 3.25 -10.73 20.75
CA ILE A 282 3.82 -10.15 21.98
C ILE A 282 5.16 -9.49 21.70
N LEU A 283 6.06 -10.19 21.01
CA LEU A 283 7.41 -9.68 20.72
C LEU A 283 7.42 -8.49 19.77
N LYS A 284 6.52 -8.44 18.79
CA LYS A 284 6.37 -7.29 17.88
C LYS A 284 5.87 -6.03 18.60
N HIS A 285 5.09 -6.20 19.66
CA HIS A 285 4.52 -5.08 20.42
C HIS A 285 5.31 -4.77 21.72
N THR A 286 6.41 -5.48 21.97
CA THR A 286 7.33 -5.18 23.08
C THR A 286 8.61 -4.58 22.51
N TYR A 287 8.88 -3.31 22.89
CA TYR A 287 10.02 -2.56 22.38
C TYR A 287 11.15 -2.52 23.40
N ILE A 288 12.39 -2.53 22.90
CA ILE A 288 13.59 -2.33 23.71
C ILE A 288 13.54 -0.91 24.26
N LYS A 289 13.83 -0.76 25.56
CA LYS A 289 13.89 0.57 26.20
C LYS A 289 15.06 1.36 25.61
N SER A 290 14.76 2.45 24.90
CA SER A 290 15.77 3.39 24.44
C SER A 290 16.45 4.06 25.63
N LYS A 291 17.79 4.19 25.58
CA LYS A 291 18.54 4.98 26.56
C LYS A 291 18.32 6.46 26.24
N PHE A 292 18.03 7.25 27.28
CA PHE A 292 17.98 8.71 27.17
C PHE A 292 19.35 9.25 26.71
N GLU A 293 19.39 9.93 25.59
CA GLU A 293 20.59 10.57 25.04
C GLU A 293 20.58 12.05 25.39
N LYS A 294 21.71 12.58 25.87
CA LYS A 294 21.92 14.01 26.16
C LYS A 294 22.76 14.62 25.04
N ASN A 295 22.64 15.92 24.85
CA ASN A 295 23.39 16.69 23.86
C ASN A 295 23.19 16.18 22.42
N VAL A 296 21.93 15.96 22.06
CA VAL A 296 21.49 15.55 20.73
C VAL A 296 20.38 16.47 20.25
N VAL A 297 20.22 16.61 18.94
CA VAL A 297 19.01 17.22 18.37
C VAL A 297 17.85 16.25 18.62
N ARG A 298 16.78 16.73 19.21
CA ARG A 298 15.62 15.94 19.60
C ARG A 298 14.66 15.74 18.44
N ILE A 299 13.97 14.59 18.41
CA ILE A 299 12.89 14.29 17.47
C ILE A 299 11.63 14.04 18.29
N GLU A 300 10.65 14.94 18.19
CA GLU A 300 9.44 14.93 18.99
C GLU A 300 8.22 15.26 18.14
N ASN A 301 7.04 14.83 18.55
CA ASN A 301 5.80 15.37 18.01
C ASN A 301 5.60 16.81 18.51
N ILE A 302 5.98 17.78 17.70
CA ILE A 302 5.97 19.20 18.11
C ILE A 302 4.61 19.73 18.52
N PHE A 303 3.53 19.04 18.15
CA PHE A 303 2.16 19.45 18.47
C PHE A 303 1.72 19.04 19.88
N ASP A 304 2.47 18.14 20.52
CA ASP A 304 2.14 17.62 21.86
C ASP A 304 3.00 18.24 22.98
N HIS A 305 3.84 19.23 22.65
CA HIS A 305 4.78 19.85 23.60
C HIS A 305 4.55 21.35 23.79
N ILE A 306 5.04 21.88 24.91
CA ILE A 306 5.09 23.32 25.23
C ILE A 306 6.54 23.76 25.17
N TYR A 307 6.86 24.67 24.25
CA TYR A 307 8.22 25.15 24.04
C TYR A 307 8.45 26.55 24.62
N ASP A 308 9.66 26.78 25.11
CA ASP A 308 10.12 28.11 25.48
C ASP A 308 10.44 28.93 24.23
N GLU A 309 10.39 30.26 24.32
CA GLU A 309 10.61 31.18 23.21
C GLU A 309 12.00 31.08 22.56
N ASP A 310 12.99 30.53 23.27
CA ASP A 310 14.36 30.35 22.80
C ASP A 310 14.62 28.95 22.20
N THR A 311 13.58 28.13 22.04
CA THR A 311 13.64 26.83 21.36
C THR A 311 13.51 27.02 19.84
N TYR A 312 14.36 26.33 19.09
CA TYR A 312 14.37 26.31 17.62
C TYR A 312 13.72 25.04 17.12
N ILE A 313 12.65 25.18 16.34
CA ILE A 313 11.83 24.08 15.91
C ILE A 313 11.87 23.95 14.38
N PHE A 314 12.09 22.73 13.88
CA PHE A 314 12.16 22.41 12.47
C PHE A 314 11.02 21.47 12.09
N LEU A 315 10.05 21.99 11.36
CA LEU A 315 8.89 21.25 10.84
C LEU A 315 9.17 20.86 9.38
N LEU A 316 9.59 19.62 9.18
CA LEU A 316 9.91 19.04 7.88
C LEU A 316 8.70 18.33 7.29
N ASN A 317 8.74 18.10 5.97
CA ASN A 317 7.73 17.35 5.23
C ASN A 317 6.31 17.92 5.43
N PHE A 318 6.17 19.23 5.34
CA PHE A 318 4.88 19.92 5.46
C PHE A 318 4.02 19.74 4.20
N ASN A 319 3.73 18.48 3.92
CA ASN A 319 2.99 18.04 2.74
C ASN A 319 1.58 17.56 3.11
N GLN A 320 0.72 17.50 2.09
CA GLN A 320 -0.66 17.02 2.24
C GLN A 320 -0.70 15.60 2.81
N ASP A 321 -1.63 15.33 3.72
CA ASP A 321 -1.84 14.08 4.45
C ASP A 321 -0.68 13.67 5.40
N VAL A 322 0.35 14.50 5.52
CA VAL A 322 1.44 14.35 6.50
C VAL A 322 1.24 15.32 7.66
N VAL A 323 1.05 16.60 7.36
CA VAL A 323 0.76 17.63 8.36
C VAL A 323 -0.37 18.52 7.85
N PRO A 324 -1.56 18.48 8.47
CA PRO A 324 -1.98 17.54 9.51
C PRO A 324 -2.22 16.12 8.98
N VAL A 325 -2.14 15.14 9.86
CA VAL A 325 -2.58 13.78 9.57
C VAL A 325 -4.08 13.79 9.27
N THR A 326 -4.48 13.11 8.20
CA THR A 326 -5.89 13.04 7.80
C THR A 326 -6.51 11.71 8.25
N PHE A 327 -7.55 11.79 9.06
CA PHE A 327 -8.35 10.65 9.48
C PHE A 327 -9.38 10.30 8.42
N LYS A 328 -9.44 9.04 8.00
CA LYS A 328 -10.39 8.54 7.01
C LYS A 328 -11.49 7.73 7.71
N ASN A 329 -12.66 7.64 7.10
CA ASN A 329 -13.76 6.80 7.59
C ASN A 329 -13.50 5.30 7.31
N ASN A 330 -12.35 4.82 7.74
CA ASN A 330 -11.92 3.41 7.61
C ASN A 330 -11.56 2.78 8.98
N GLN A 331 -12.01 3.39 10.06
CA GLN A 331 -11.83 2.89 11.41
C GLN A 331 -12.75 1.69 11.65
N TYR A 332 -12.49 0.95 12.73
CA TYR A 332 -13.28 -0.23 13.11
C TYR A 332 -14.79 0.08 13.25
N LEU A 333 -15.11 1.23 13.86
CA LEU A 333 -16.45 1.80 13.86
C LEU A 333 -16.52 2.88 12.76
N SER A 334 -17.42 2.71 11.79
CA SER A 334 -17.67 3.72 10.76
C SER A 334 -18.24 5.00 11.37
N ASP A 335 -18.11 6.15 10.67
CA ASP A 335 -18.66 7.42 11.15
C ASP A 335 -20.19 7.37 11.37
N GLU A 336 -20.91 6.56 10.60
CA GLU A 336 -22.34 6.36 10.80
C GLU A 336 -22.66 5.71 12.16
N ILE A 337 -21.88 4.69 12.54
CA ILE A 337 -22.01 4.03 13.84
C ILE A 337 -21.57 4.98 14.94
N ARG A 338 -20.52 5.76 14.73
CA ARG A 338 -20.02 6.74 15.68
C ARG A 338 -21.06 7.83 15.98
N ILE A 339 -21.72 8.36 14.97
CA ILE A 339 -22.79 9.35 15.15
C ILE A 339 -23.94 8.77 15.99
N LYS A 340 -24.39 7.54 15.68
CA LYS A 340 -25.48 6.89 16.43
C LYS A 340 -25.12 6.63 17.90
N ASN A 341 -23.86 6.47 18.23
CA ASN A 341 -23.37 6.22 19.57
C ASN A 341 -22.76 7.47 20.24
N ASN A 342 -22.96 8.66 19.68
CA ASN A 342 -22.39 9.92 20.19
C ASN A 342 -20.88 9.91 20.34
N LEU A 343 -20.19 9.24 19.42
CA LEU A 343 -18.73 9.16 19.37
C LEU A 343 -18.15 10.17 18.37
N VAL A 344 -16.88 10.46 18.52
CA VAL A 344 -16.14 11.41 17.68
C VAL A 344 -15.95 10.88 16.27
N THR A 345 -16.39 11.62 15.24
CA THR A 345 -16.26 11.25 13.82
C THR A 345 -14.88 11.58 13.26
N SER A 346 -14.51 10.94 12.17
CA SER A 346 -13.28 11.26 11.43
C SER A 346 -13.24 12.72 10.97
N THR A 347 -14.39 13.24 10.53
CA THR A 347 -14.54 14.67 10.14
C THR A 347 -14.27 15.61 11.29
N PHE A 348 -14.81 15.33 12.48
CA PHE A 348 -14.54 16.15 13.67
C PHE A 348 -13.06 16.10 14.05
N LYS A 349 -12.45 14.92 14.07
CA LYS A 349 -11.00 14.78 14.33
C LYS A 349 -10.16 15.59 13.36
N ASN A 350 -10.49 15.58 12.07
CA ASN A 350 -9.78 16.37 11.06
C ASN A 350 -9.87 17.88 11.33
N ILE A 351 -11.04 18.37 11.76
CA ILE A 351 -11.23 19.80 12.07
C ILE A 351 -10.38 20.18 13.30
N VAL A 352 -10.45 19.37 14.34
CA VAL A 352 -9.71 19.59 15.60
C VAL A 352 -8.21 19.56 15.35
N THR A 353 -7.71 18.52 14.69
CA THR A 353 -6.27 18.39 14.38
C THR A 353 -5.77 19.55 13.51
N LYS A 354 -6.58 19.96 12.53
CA LYS A 354 -6.26 21.14 11.71
C LYS A 354 -6.11 22.41 12.53
N ASN A 355 -7.06 22.67 13.43
CA ASN A 355 -7.04 23.87 14.28
C ASN A 355 -5.85 23.83 15.24
N HIS A 356 -5.60 22.68 15.85
CA HIS A 356 -4.48 22.48 16.76
C HIS A 356 -3.12 22.72 16.07
N VAL A 357 -2.93 22.21 14.86
CA VAL A 357 -1.72 22.45 14.05
C VAL A 357 -1.58 23.95 13.73
N ILE A 358 -2.65 24.64 13.34
CA ILE A 358 -2.60 26.10 13.07
C ILE A 358 -2.23 26.87 14.32
N GLU A 359 -2.83 26.59 15.45
CA GLU A 359 -2.55 27.26 16.73
C GLU A 359 -1.10 27.03 17.16
N THR A 360 -0.62 25.81 17.08
CA THR A 360 0.77 25.48 17.42
C THR A 360 1.73 26.23 16.51
N ILE A 361 1.57 26.15 15.19
CA ILE A 361 2.44 26.85 14.22
C ILE A 361 2.47 28.35 14.51
N THR A 362 1.32 28.97 14.75
CA THR A 362 1.24 30.43 14.95
C THR A 362 1.77 30.88 16.32
N SER A 363 1.87 29.96 17.29
CA SER A 363 2.39 30.25 18.64
C SER A 363 3.92 30.17 18.76
N LEU A 364 4.57 29.44 17.84
CA LEU A 364 6.01 29.18 17.87
C LEU A 364 6.78 30.35 17.26
N LYS A 365 7.80 30.88 17.99
CA LYS A 365 8.61 32.02 17.54
C LYS A 365 9.67 31.63 16.53
N ASN A 366 10.48 30.63 16.84
CA ASN A 366 11.61 30.20 16.03
C ASN A 366 11.25 28.90 15.28
N LEU A 367 10.29 28.97 14.37
CA LEU A 367 9.84 27.84 13.56
C LEU A 367 10.36 27.94 12.15
N TYR A 368 11.04 26.88 11.70
CA TYR A 368 11.53 26.66 10.34
C TYR A 368 10.65 25.60 9.67
N MET A 369 9.92 26.00 8.63
CA MET A 369 9.00 25.11 7.93
C MET A 369 9.53 24.72 6.56
N SER A 370 9.44 23.45 6.20
CA SER A 370 9.91 22.98 4.89
C SER A 370 9.01 21.89 4.31
N SER A 371 9.01 21.78 2.99
CA SER A 371 8.30 20.76 2.22
C SER A 371 9.09 20.35 0.99
N SER A 372 8.83 19.16 0.48
CA SER A 372 9.40 18.67 -0.77
C SER A 372 8.33 18.42 -1.83
N LEU A 373 8.67 18.64 -3.10
CA LEU A 373 7.75 18.42 -4.24
C LEU A 373 7.68 16.97 -4.68
N LYS A 374 8.64 16.13 -4.28
CA LYS A 374 8.72 14.73 -4.72
C LYS A 374 8.68 13.76 -3.56
N HIS A 375 7.85 12.72 -3.73
CA HIS A 375 7.76 11.64 -2.78
C HIS A 375 9.07 10.85 -2.71
N PHE A 376 9.47 10.48 -1.50
CA PHE A 376 10.70 9.76 -1.19
C PHE A 376 10.91 8.48 -2.01
N VAL A 377 9.90 7.60 -2.10
CA VAL A 377 10.03 6.29 -2.76
C VAL A 377 9.48 6.30 -4.18
N ARG A 378 8.32 6.94 -4.37
CA ARG A 378 7.53 6.79 -5.61
C ARG A 378 7.91 7.78 -6.70
N ASN A 379 8.74 8.78 -6.39
CA ASN A 379 9.08 9.89 -7.28
C ASN A 379 7.84 10.64 -7.86
N SER A 380 6.68 10.45 -7.21
CA SER A 380 5.45 11.17 -7.55
C SER A 380 5.51 12.59 -6.99
N LEU A 381 4.80 13.50 -7.65
CA LEU A 381 4.67 14.86 -7.15
C LEU A 381 3.84 14.86 -5.86
N LEU A 382 4.28 15.67 -4.90
CA LEU A 382 3.59 15.93 -3.65
C LEU A 382 2.98 17.34 -3.68
N GLU A 383 1.82 17.46 -3.05
CA GLU A 383 1.20 18.75 -2.79
C GLU A 383 1.58 19.25 -1.39
N ASN A 384 1.72 20.54 -1.24
CA ASN A 384 1.86 21.15 0.07
C ASN A 384 0.59 20.95 0.89
N SER A 385 0.71 20.96 2.20
CA SER A 385 -0.44 20.94 3.09
C SER A 385 -1.46 22.03 2.71
N LYS A 386 -2.75 21.71 2.72
CA LYS A 386 -3.83 22.68 2.46
C LYS A 386 -3.89 23.86 3.45
N LEU A 387 -3.11 23.79 4.53
CA LEU A 387 -2.94 24.90 5.48
C LEU A 387 -2.13 26.06 4.90
N VAL A 388 -1.47 25.86 3.75
CA VAL A 388 -0.63 26.85 3.07
C VAL A 388 -1.36 28.12 2.67
N SER A 389 -2.68 28.11 2.53
CA SER A 389 -3.46 29.34 2.17
C SER A 389 -3.19 30.53 3.10
N ASN A 390 -2.69 30.29 4.30
CA ASN A 390 -2.39 31.29 5.33
C ASN A 390 -0.87 31.49 5.57
N ILE A 391 -0.02 30.83 4.79
CA ILE A 391 1.45 30.80 4.97
C ILE A 391 2.09 31.22 3.62
N SER A 392 3.09 32.08 3.67
CA SER A 392 3.88 32.42 2.46
C SER A 392 4.76 31.25 2.06
N VAL A 393 4.73 30.89 0.78
CA VAL A 393 5.57 29.82 0.22
C VAL A 393 6.71 30.44 -0.58
N GLU A 394 7.93 29.98 -0.31
CA GLU A 394 9.13 30.38 -1.04
C GLU A 394 9.83 29.14 -1.61
N ASN A 395 10.00 29.10 -2.93
CA ASN A 395 10.79 28.07 -3.59
C ASN A 395 12.26 28.29 -3.30
N LYS A 396 12.90 27.36 -2.62
CA LYS A 396 14.30 27.44 -2.22
C LYS A 396 15.14 26.46 -3.04
N LYS A 397 16.19 26.96 -3.64
CA LYS A 397 17.25 26.16 -4.25
C LYS A 397 18.53 26.33 -3.44
N ILE A 398 19.12 25.21 -3.04
CA ILE A 398 20.39 25.22 -2.30
C ILE A 398 21.54 25.43 -3.27
N THR A 399 22.46 26.32 -2.91
CA THR A 399 23.71 26.53 -3.62
C THR A 399 24.90 25.97 -2.85
N LEU A 400 25.97 25.59 -3.55
CA LEU A 400 27.20 25.09 -2.90
C LEU A 400 27.78 26.07 -1.89
N ASP A 401 27.69 27.38 -2.16
CA ASP A 401 28.23 28.42 -1.30
C ASP A 401 27.50 28.49 0.06
N GLU A 402 26.28 28.02 0.14
CA GLU A 402 25.48 27.97 1.38
C GLU A 402 25.83 26.78 2.28
N ILE A 403 26.46 25.74 1.71
CA ILE A 403 26.72 24.48 2.41
C ILE A 403 28.06 24.55 3.14
N THR A 404 28.01 24.33 4.43
CA THR A 404 29.19 24.40 5.31
C THR A 404 29.95 23.06 5.42
N SER A 405 29.31 21.94 5.18
CA SER A 405 29.94 20.62 5.19
C SER A 405 30.50 20.25 3.82
N LYS A 406 31.82 19.96 3.74
CA LYS A 406 32.43 19.47 2.50
C LYS A 406 31.78 18.19 1.98
N SER A 407 31.40 17.27 2.87
CA SER A 407 30.78 16.02 2.51
C SER A 407 29.37 16.23 1.92
N ALA A 408 28.59 17.13 2.49
CA ALA A 408 27.26 17.49 1.98
C ALA A 408 27.37 18.25 0.65
N ALA A 409 28.33 19.16 0.51
CA ALA A 409 28.62 19.86 -0.74
C ALA A 409 29.01 18.87 -1.86
N LYS A 410 29.81 17.86 -1.53
CA LYS A 410 30.16 16.78 -2.46
C LYS A 410 28.94 15.98 -2.90
N LEU A 411 28.02 15.67 -1.99
CA LEU A 411 26.77 14.97 -2.32
C LEU A 411 25.91 15.76 -3.30
N LEU A 412 25.74 17.07 -3.09
CA LEU A 412 25.03 17.94 -4.04
C LEU A 412 25.72 18.01 -5.40
N PHE A 413 27.04 18.10 -5.41
CA PHE A 413 27.81 18.08 -6.65
C PHE A 413 27.62 16.76 -7.41
N ILE A 414 27.65 15.63 -6.73
CA ILE A 414 27.39 14.30 -7.33
C ILE A 414 26.01 14.25 -8.00
N LYS A 415 24.98 14.82 -7.37
CA LYS A 415 23.64 14.91 -7.97
C LYS A 415 23.64 15.74 -9.26
N SER A 416 24.23 16.94 -9.24
CA SER A 416 24.35 17.78 -10.43
C SER A 416 25.19 17.13 -11.52
N PHE A 417 26.28 16.47 -11.15
CA PHE A 417 27.12 15.74 -12.09
C PHE A 417 26.38 14.57 -12.74
N ASN A 418 25.56 13.85 -11.99
CA ASN A 418 24.71 12.81 -12.53
C ASN A 418 23.65 13.36 -13.49
N LYS A 419 23.02 14.52 -13.18
CA LYS A 419 22.10 15.19 -14.09
C LYS A 419 22.80 15.59 -15.40
N TYR A 420 24.02 16.10 -15.31
CA TYR A 420 24.83 16.41 -16.49
C TYR A 420 25.10 15.15 -17.33
N ASN A 421 25.53 14.07 -16.71
CA ASN A 421 25.82 12.82 -17.42
C ASN A 421 24.59 12.20 -18.09
N LEU A 422 23.39 12.35 -17.47
CA LEU A 422 22.17 11.73 -17.95
C LEU A 422 21.37 12.61 -18.91
N TYR A 423 21.32 13.91 -18.64
CA TYR A 423 20.42 14.84 -19.32
C TYR A 423 21.16 16.01 -20.00
N HIS A 424 22.50 16.09 -19.84
CA HIS A 424 23.33 17.23 -20.27
C HIS A 424 22.88 18.56 -19.66
N GLU A 425 22.25 18.51 -18.49
CA GLU A 425 21.88 19.71 -17.74
C GLU A 425 23.09 20.28 -17.01
N ILE A 426 23.36 21.55 -17.23
CA ILE A 426 24.44 22.31 -16.56
C ILE A 426 23.79 23.27 -15.58
N ASP A 427 24.16 23.18 -14.32
CA ASP A 427 23.73 24.09 -13.26
C ASP A 427 24.94 24.69 -12.50
N ASP A 428 24.65 25.71 -11.66
CA ASP A 428 25.69 26.40 -10.90
C ASP A 428 26.45 25.46 -9.94
N THR A 429 25.77 24.43 -9.40
CA THR A 429 26.37 23.45 -8.52
C THR A 429 27.46 22.64 -9.25
N LEU A 430 27.17 22.24 -10.49
CA LEU A 430 28.13 21.55 -11.34
C LEU A 430 29.34 22.48 -11.64
N LEU A 431 29.09 23.71 -12.10
CA LEU A 431 30.13 24.62 -12.49
C LEU A 431 31.09 24.97 -11.33
N LYS A 432 30.51 25.31 -10.17
CA LYS A 432 31.30 25.65 -8.98
C LYS A 432 32.02 24.45 -8.38
N GLY A 433 31.36 23.30 -8.36
CA GLY A 433 31.90 22.08 -7.72
C GLY A 433 32.89 21.30 -8.58
N TYR A 434 32.92 21.52 -9.91
CA TYR A 434 33.70 20.70 -10.83
C TYR A 434 35.20 20.65 -10.50
N ASN A 435 35.81 21.79 -10.28
CA ASN A 435 37.24 21.87 -9.97
C ASN A 435 37.62 21.25 -8.62
N TYR A 436 36.65 21.19 -7.66
CA TYR A 436 36.90 20.70 -6.32
C TYR A 436 36.64 19.18 -6.19
N PHE A 437 35.61 18.67 -6.86
CA PHE A 437 35.07 17.34 -6.58
C PHE A 437 35.21 16.35 -7.73
N TYR A 438 35.35 16.80 -8.98
CA TYR A 438 35.35 15.90 -10.15
C TYR A 438 36.35 14.75 -10.05
N ASN A 439 37.61 15.04 -9.67
CA ASN A 439 38.64 14.01 -9.55
C ASN A 439 38.41 13.02 -8.40
N GLU A 440 37.65 13.41 -7.38
CA GLU A 440 37.30 12.56 -6.24
C GLU A 440 36.14 11.59 -6.54
N ILE A 441 35.28 11.90 -7.53
CA ILE A 441 34.08 11.13 -7.82
C ILE A 441 34.09 10.44 -9.18
N LYS A 442 35.16 10.57 -9.94
CA LYS A 442 35.30 9.95 -11.25
C LYS A 442 35.01 8.44 -11.14
N ASN A 443 33.91 8.03 -11.73
CA ASN A 443 33.45 6.64 -11.71
C ASN A 443 33.21 6.13 -13.13
N ASN A 444 33.56 4.89 -13.39
CA ASN A 444 33.40 4.22 -14.69
C ASN A 444 32.10 3.41 -14.77
N TYR A 445 31.16 3.63 -13.86
CA TYR A 445 29.86 2.94 -13.88
C TYR A 445 29.01 3.47 -15.04
N ASP A 446 28.70 2.60 -15.99
CA ASP A 446 27.94 2.91 -17.22
C ASP A 446 26.49 2.44 -17.16
N SER A 447 26.05 1.82 -16.04
CA SER A 447 24.73 1.22 -15.86
C SER A 447 24.36 0.20 -16.96
N CYS A 448 25.37 -0.43 -17.58
CA CYS A 448 25.18 -1.35 -18.67
C CYS A 448 25.33 -2.79 -18.21
N PHE A 449 24.25 -3.54 -18.18
CA PHE A 449 24.32 -5.00 -18.07
C PHE A 449 24.49 -5.58 -19.45
N LYS A 450 25.66 -6.19 -19.71
CA LYS A 450 26.04 -6.72 -21.05
C LYS A 450 25.50 -8.13 -21.35
N GLY A 451 24.61 -8.64 -20.49
CA GLY A 451 24.06 -9.98 -20.63
C GLY A 451 25.01 -11.07 -20.08
N THR A 452 24.61 -12.30 -20.23
CA THR A 452 25.36 -13.47 -19.75
C THR A 452 25.50 -14.48 -20.89
N SER A 453 26.38 -14.17 -21.85
CA SER A 453 26.66 -15.07 -22.95
C SER A 453 27.08 -16.50 -22.53
N ASN A 454 27.38 -16.72 -21.25
CA ASN A 454 27.75 -18.00 -20.67
C ASN A 454 26.58 -18.70 -19.94
N LEU A 455 25.38 -18.19 -19.99
CA LEU A 455 24.24 -18.93 -19.45
C LEU A 455 23.90 -20.09 -20.38
N ILE A 456 23.72 -21.24 -19.75
CA ILE A 456 23.44 -22.56 -20.32
C ILE A 456 22.18 -22.62 -21.23
N ILE A 457 21.51 -21.48 -21.44
CA ILE A 457 20.30 -21.35 -22.27
C ILE A 457 20.60 -21.55 -23.77
N ASN A 458 21.88 -21.48 -24.18
CA ASN A 458 22.33 -21.70 -25.55
C ASN A 458 22.21 -23.14 -26.06
N ASP A 459 21.93 -24.10 -25.18
CA ASP A 459 21.69 -25.47 -25.64
C ASP A 459 20.29 -25.58 -26.27
N LEU A 460 20.27 -25.69 -27.60
CA LEU A 460 19.04 -25.90 -28.35
C LEU A 460 18.33 -27.21 -27.98
N ASN A 461 19.03 -28.13 -27.30
CA ASN A 461 18.43 -29.34 -26.77
C ASN A 461 17.63 -29.09 -25.47
N GLN A 462 17.80 -27.94 -24.82
CA GLN A 462 17.09 -27.59 -23.63
C GLN A 462 15.70 -27.01 -23.97
N GLU A 463 14.65 -27.51 -23.34
CA GLU A 463 13.30 -27.00 -23.52
C GLU A 463 13.19 -25.60 -22.94
N LEU A 464 12.66 -24.66 -23.74
CA LEU A 464 12.35 -23.30 -23.32
C LEU A 464 10.82 -23.14 -23.25
N TYR A 465 10.32 -22.84 -22.07
CA TYR A 465 8.91 -22.58 -21.83
C TYR A 465 8.66 -21.08 -21.68
N LEU A 466 7.84 -20.53 -22.53
CA LEU A 466 7.39 -19.15 -22.49
C LEU A 466 5.89 -19.07 -22.24
N SER A 467 5.47 -18.15 -21.40
CA SER A 467 4.07 -17.80 -21.18
C SER A 467 3.83 -16.35 -21.58
N TYR A 468 2.57 -15.95 -21.73
CA TYR A 468 2.24 -14.54 -21.95
C TYR A 468 2.92 -13.63 -20.90
N SER A 469 2.81 -13.96 -19.61
CA SER A 469 3.39 -13.14 -18.54
C SER A 469 4.92 -13.04 -18.60
N SER A 470 5.60 -14.11 -19.01
CA SER A 470 7.05 -14.11 -19.18
C SER A 470 7.48 -13.30 -20.41
N LEU A 471 6.73 -13.38 -21.50
CA LEU A 471 6.95 -12.56 -22.71
C LEU A 471 6.67 -11.08 -22.44
N ASP A 472 5.59 -10.75 -21.73
CA ASP A 472 5.27 -9.39 -21.34
C ASP A 472 6.39 -8.76 -20.48
N ASP A 473 6.93 -9.53 -19.52
CA ASP A 473 8.10 -9.09 -18.74
C ASP A 473 9.34 -8.88 -19.63
N TYR A 474 9.60 -9.78 -20.63
CA TYR A 474 10.72 -9.66 -21.54
C TYR A 474 10.62 -8.44 -22.45
N PHE A 475 9.47 -8.23 -23.09
CA PHE A 475 9.25 -7.10 -23.97
C PHE A 475 9.22 -5.77 -23.24
N LYS A 476 8.65 -5.74 -22.02
CA LYS A 476 8.69 -4.55 -21.16
C LYS A 476 10.11 -4.21 -20.73
N CYS A 477 10.91 -5.19 -20.33
CA CYS A 477 12.32 -5.02 -20.01
C CYS A 477 13.03 -6.38 -19.97
N PRO A 478 13.93 -6.70 -20.90
CA PRO A 478 14.65 -7.98 -20.93
C PRO A 478 15.37 -8.29 -19.60
N PHE A 479 15.93 -7.29 -18.94
CA PHE A 479 16.57 -7.48 -17.63
C PHE A 479 15.58 -7.86 -16.52
N LYS A 480 14.33 -7.37 -16.56
CA LYS A 480 13.27 -7.80 -15.63
C LYS A 480 12.95 -9.27 -15.81
N TYR A 481 12.86 -9.74 -17.06
CA TYR A 481 12.68 -11.15 -17.37
C TYR A 481 13.83 -11.99 -16.78
N TYR A 482 15.07 -11.58 -16.98
CA TYR A 482 16.24 -12.25 -16.43
C TYR A 482 16.18 -12.39 -14.90
N LEU A 483 15.91 -11.30 -14.20
CA LEU A 483 15.84 -11.31 -12.73
C LEU A 483 14.69 -12.21 -12.24
N LYS A 484 13.52 -12.11 -12.85
CA LYS A 484 12.31 -12.77 -12.35
C LYS A 484 12.18 -14.23 -12.81
N HIS A 485 12.49 -14.53 -14.08
CA HIS A 485 12.23 -15.85 -14.66
C HIS A 485 13.48 -16.73 -14.72
N ILE A 486 14.67 -16.16 -14.87
CA ILE A 486 15.93 -16.92 -14.89
C ILE A 486 16.50 -17.03 -13.47
N LEU A 487 16.74 -15.90 -12.80
CA LEU A 487 17.30 -15.89 -11.44
C LEU A 487 16.24 -16.16 -10.36
N LYS A 488 14.95 -16.11 -10.70
CA LYS A 488 13.81 -16.34 -9.78
C LYS A 488 13.85 -15.48 -8.52
N ILE A 489 14.29 -14.23 -8.68
CA ILE A 489 14.30 -13.27 -7.57
C ILE A 489 12.86 -12.84 -7.28
N THR A 490 12.39 -13.11 -6.08
CA THR A 490 11.06 -12.74 -5.59
C THR A 490 11.19 -11.78 -4.41
N ASN A 491 10.19 -10.94 -4.18
CA ASN A 491 10.10 -10.13 -2.95
C ASN A 491 9.49 -10.97 -1.83
N GLU A 492 10.07 -10.95 -0.65
CA GLU A 492 9.52 -11.60 0.55
C GLU A 492 8.12 -11.06 0.92
N SER A 493 7.80 -9.81 0.54
CA SER A 493 6.48 -9.21 0.76
C SER A 493 5.36 -9.87 -0.04
N ASP A 494 5.68 -10.61 -1.11
CA ASP A 494 4.69 -11.33 -1.91
C ASP A 494 4.21 -12.62 -1.22
N SER A 495 4.84 -13.02 -0.13
CA SER A 495 4.53 -14.22 0.65
C SER A 495 3.60 -14.00 1.85
N THR A 496 3.28 -12.74 2.19
CA THR A 496 2.34 -12.46 3.29
C THR A 496 0.91 -12.49 2.76
N ASN A 497 0.14 -13.48 3.20
CA ASN A 497 -1.27 -13.71 2.86
C ASN A 497 -2.24 -12.62 3.39
N ASP A 498 -1.75 -11.44 3.74
CA ASP A 498 -2.52 -10.43 4.47
C ASP A 498 -3.24 -9.41 3.57
N ASN A 499 -3.14 -9.55 2.23
CA ASN A 499 -3.82 -8.60 1.33
C ASN A 499 -4.93 -9.29 0.52
N PRO A 500 -6.23 -8.98 0.80
CA PRO A 500 -7.37 -9.57 0.08
C PRO A 500 -7.29 -9.40 -1.44
N SER A 501 -6.68 -8.31 -1.92
CA SER A 501 -6.56 -8.05 -3.36
C SER A 501 -5.69 -9.06 -4.11
N LEU A 502 -4.85 -9.83 -3.40
CA LEU A 502 -3.97 -10.82 -4.02
C LEU A 502 -4.72 -12.06 -4.50
N PHE A 503 -5.81 -12.44 -3.85
CA PHE A 503 -6.57 -13.64 -4.23
C PHE A 503 -7.94 -13.37 -4.83
N VAL A 504 -8.36 -12.11 -4.93
CA VAL A 504 -9.63 -11.77 -5.58
C VAL A 504 -9.68 -12.33 -7.00
N GLY A 505 -8.60 -12.12 -7.78
CA GLY A 505 -8.50 -12.66 -9.12
C GLY A 505 -8.69 -14.17 -9.15
N THR A 506 -7.90 -14.89 -8.36
CA THR A 506 -7.96 -16.37 -8.31
C THR A 506 -9.34 -16.87 -7.83
N LEU A 507 -9.92 -16.25 -6.80
CA LEU A 507 -11.25 -16.61 -6.32
C LEU A 507 -12.31 -16.48 -7.42
N PHE A 508 -12.32 -15.34 -8.13
CA PHE A 508 -13.31 -15.10 -9.18
C PHE A 508 -13.13 -16.07 -10.35
N HIS A 509 -11.89 -16.32 -10.79
CA HIS A 509 -11.62 -17.30 -11.83
C HIS A 509 -12.06 -18.71 -11.40
N ASP A 510 -11.69 -19.17 -10.19
CA ASP A 510 -12.07 -20.49 -9.69
C ASP A 510 -13.60 -20.67 -9.63
N VAL A 511 -14.34 -19.67 -9.12
CA VAL A 511 -15.81 -19.73 -9.03
C VAL A 511 -16.46 -19.68 -10.41
N LEU A 512 -15.98 -18.81 -11.29
CA LEU A 512 -16.54 -18.67 -12.63
C LEU A 512 -16.23 -19.90 -13.51
N GLU A 513 -15.02 -20.48 -13.39
CA GLU A 513 -14.70 -21.75 -14.05
C GLU A 513 -15.71 -22.82 -13.67
N LYS A 514 -15.89 -23.05 -12.38
CA LYS A 514 -16.80 -24.11 -11.90
C LYS A 514 -18.24 -23.86 -12.33
N TYR A 515 -18.71 -22.59 -12.19
CA TYR A 515 -20.05 -22.23 -12.61
C TYR A 515 -20.26 -22.51 -14.10
N VAL A 516 -19.36 -21.98 -14.95
CA VAL A 516 -19.50 -22.11 -16.40
C VAL A 516 -19.35 -23.57 -16.84
N ARG A 517 -18.46 -24.34 -16.22
CA ARG A 517 -18.27 -25.77 -16.50
C ARG A 517 -19.52 -26.57 -16.16
N MET A 518 -20.04 -26.39 -14.94
CA MET A 518 -21.24 -27.13 -14.50
C MET A 518 -22.47 -26.75 -15.32
N GLN A 519 -22.72 -25.46 -15.50
CA GLN A 519 -23.94 -24.95 -16.13
C GLN A 519 -23.98 -25.22 -17.64
N PHE A 520 -22.87 -25.01 -18.36
CA PHE A 520 -22.88 -24.97 -19.82
C PHE A 520 -22.15 -26.14 -20.49
N ILE A 521 -21.22 -26.82 -19.81
CA ILE A 521 -20.49 -27.97 -20.36
C ILE A 521 -21.09 -29.27 -19.83
N GLU A 522 -21.31 -29.37 -18.54
CA GLU A 522 -21.87 -30.58 -17.89
C GLU A 522 -23.40 -30.59 -17.91
N ASN A 523 -24.05 -29.51 -18.32
CA ASN A 523 -25.50 -29.32 -18.33
C ASN A 523 -26.17 -29.61 -16.97
N LYS A 524 -25.49 -29.24 -15.88
CA LYS A 524 -26.03 -29.33 -14.51
C LYS A 524 -26.61 -27.96 -14.14
N GLU A 525 -27.93 -27.87 -14.10
CA GLU A 525 -28.60 -26.61 -13.77
C GLU A 525 -28.35 -26.23 -12.30
N ILE A 526 -27.72 -25.05 -12.08
CA ILE A 526 -27.53 -24.45 -10.78
C ILE A 526 -28.75 -23.54 -10.49
N THR A 527 -29.69 -24.06 -9.68
CA THR A 527 -30.93 -23.37 -9.36
C THR A 527 -30.75 -22.30 -8.31
N ASP A 528 -29.86 -22.49 -7.34
CA ASP A 528 -29.54 -21.52 -6.30
C ASP A 528 -28.06 -21.05 -6.44
N VAL A 529 -27.89 -19.97 -7.20
CA VAL A 529 -26.59 -19.35 -7.42
C VAL A 529 -25.97 -18.80 -6.12
N THR A 530 -26.79 -18.38 -5.18
CA THR A 530 -26.30 -17.77 -3.92
C THR A 530 -25.63 -18.84 -3.05
N THR A 531 -26.31 -19.97 -2.85
CA THR A 531 -25.75 -21.12 -2.10
C THR A 531 -24.49 -21.64 -2.80
N PHE A 532 -24.52 -21.78 -4.14
CA PHE A 532 -23.32 -22.17 -4.90
C PHE A 532 -22.11 -21.26 -4.62
N ILE A 533 -22.30 -19.94 -4.67
CA ILE A 533 -21.22 -18.98 -4.40
C ILE A 533 -20.70 -19.14 -2.97
N ASP A 534 -21.58 -19.34 -2.01
CA ASP A 534 -21.20 -19.50 -0.60
C ASP A 534 -20.35 -20.77 -0.38
N GLU A 535 -20.74 -21.87 -0.98
CA GLU A 535 -20.00 -23.13 -0.91
C GLU A 535 -18.62 -22.99 -1.56
N GLU A 536 -18.52 -22.33 -2.71
CA GLU A 536 -17.27 -22.14 -3.41
C GLU A 536 -16.32 -21.17 -2.68
N ILE A 537 -16.83 -20.09 -2.11
CA ILE A 537 -16.04 -19.20 -1.27
C ILE A 537 -15.54 -19.93 -0.03
N HIS A 538 -16.40 -20.72 0.62
CA HIS A 538 -16.01 -21.51 1.78
C HIS A 538 -14.91 -22.53 1.43
N SER A 539 -15.08 -23.23 0.31
CA SER A 539 -14.07 -24.18 -0.21
C SER A 539 -12.74 -23.48 -0.51
N PHE A 540 -12.78 -22.31 -1.15
CA PHE A 540 -11.59 -21.51 -1.46
C PHE A 540 -10.85 -21.06 -0.20
N VAL A 541 -11.59 -20.52 0.77
CA VAL A 541 -11.05 -20.08 2.06
C VAL A 541 -10.38 -21.23 2.80
N THR A 542 -11.03 -22.38 2.84
CA THR A 542 -10.51 -23.59 3.50
C THR A 542 -9.24 -24.10 2.78
N LYS A 543 -9.29 -24.22 1.45
CA LYS A 543 -8.18 -24.71 0.64
C LYS A 543 -6.93 -23.82 0.72
N LYS A 544 -7.12 -22.50 0.84
CA LYS A 544 -6.04 -21.52 0.93
C LYS A 544 -5.63 -21.19 2.37
N GLU A 545 -6.25 -21.85 3.36
CA GLU A 545 -6.03 -21.58 4.79
C GLU A 545 -6.16 -20.09 5.15
N ILE A 546 -7.10 -19.36 4.51
CA ILE A 546 -7.27 -17.93 4.71
C ILE A 546 -7.93 -17.70 6.07
N ASN A 547 -7.28 -16.95 6.92
CA ASN A 547 -7.85 -16.55 8.20
C ASN A 547 -8.93 -15.47 7.98
N LEU A 548 -10.19 -15.82 8.26
CA LEU A 548 -11.35 -14.94 8.08
C LEU A 548 -11.45 -13.90 9.20
N SER A 549 -10.58 -12.89 9.17
CA SER A 549 -10.77 -11.71 10.01
C SER A 549 -12.10 -10.98 9.68
N PRO A 550 -12.66 -10.18 10.57
CA PRO A 550 -13.86 -9.38 10.28
C PRO A 550 -13.72 -8.51 9.04
N LYS A 551 -12.54 -8.00 8.76
CA LYS A 551 -12.20 -7.26 7.55
C LYS A 551 -12.40 -8.13 6.30
N TYR A 552 -11.92 -9.38 6.33
CA TYR A 552 -12.11 -10.32 5.22
C TYR A 552 -13.57 -10.70 5.02
N LYS A 553 -14.35 -10.89 6.09
CA LYS A 553 -15.80 -11.18 5.97
C LYS A 553 -16.53 -10.07 5.20
N ILE A 554 -16.19 -8.80 5.45
CA ILE A 554 -16.78 -7.67 4.70
C ILE A 554 -16.40 -7.76 3.22
N TYR A 555 -15.13 -8.01 2.91
CA TYR A 555 -14.69 -8.16 1.52
C TYR A 555 -15.37 -9.33 0.83
N PHE A 556 -15.48 -10.48 1.48
CA PHE A 556 -16.16 -11.64 0.91
C PHE A 556 -17.65 -11.39 0.65
N ASN A 557 -18.34 -10.62 1.49
CA ASN A 557 -19.71 -10.22 1.21
C ASN A 557 -19.83 -9.34 -0.05
N ILE A 558 -18.90 -8.40 -0.23
CA ILE A 558 -18.83 -7.61 -1.46
C ILE A 558 -18.51 -8.51 -2.67
N PHE A 559 -17.62 -9.48 -2.50
CA PHE A 559 -17.29 -10.44 -3.56
C PHE A 559 -18.47 -11.31 -3.95
N LYS A 560 -19.27 -11.79 -3.00
CA LYS A 560 -20.49 -12.54 -3.26
C LYS A 560 -21.46 -11.76 -4.15
N GLU A 561 -21.71 -10.49 -3.82
CA GLU A 561 -22.58 -9.64 -4.61
C GLU A 561 -22.06 -9.48 -6.04
N ASN A 562 -20.76 -9.20 -6.17
CA ASN A 562 -20.14 -9.06 -7.50
C ASN A 562 -20.17 -10.38 -8.29
N LEU A 563 -19.90 -11.52 -7.66
CA LEU A 563 -19.98 -12.84 -8.28
C LEU A 563 -21.41 -13.16 -8.73
N PHE A 564 -22.41 -12.88 -7.90
CA PHE A 564 -23.81 -13.07 -8.27
C PHE A 564 -24.19 -12.25 -9.51
N ASN A 565 -23.81 -10.98 -9.55
CA ASN A 565 -24.10 -10.09 -10.66
C ASN A 565 -23.39 -10.51 -11.97
N ILE A 566 -22.13 -10.91 -11.91
CA ILE A 566 -21.40 -11.35 -13.12
C ILE A 566 -21.88 -12.73 -13.61
N ILE A 567 -22.25 -13.65 -12.72
CA ILE A 567 -22.86 -14.93 -13.10
C ILE A 567 -24.18 -14.69 -13.84
N LYS A 568 -25.04 -13.82 -13.33
CA LYS A 568 -26.27 -13.42 -14.00
C LYS A 568 -25.98 -12.83 -15.38
N ARG A 569 -24.94 -11.99 -15.49
CA ARG A 569 -24.50 -11.39 -16.75
C ARG A 569 -24.04 -12.45 -17.77
N ILE A 570 -23.26 -13.44 -17.31
CA ILE A 570 -22.76 -14.55 -18.14
C ILE A 570 -23.93 -15.40 -18.65
N LYS A 571 -24.91 -15.71 -17.78
CA LYS A 571 -26.11 -16.46 -18.14
C LYS A 571 -26.93 -15.75 -19.23
N ASN A 572 -27.22 -14.46 -19.05
CA ASN A 572 -27.93 -13.65 -20.06
C ASN A 572 -27.15 -13.59 -21.39
N SER A 573 -25.82 -13.52 -21.33
CA SER A 573 -24.97 -13.53 -22.51
C SER A 573 -25.07 -14.84 -23.29
N ASP A 574 -25.07 -15.98 -22.61
CA ASP A 574 -25.21 -17.30 -23.27
C ASP A 574 -26.60 -17.47 -23.89
N GLU A 575 -27.66 -16.99 -23.22
CA GLU A 575 -29.04 -17.03 -23.75
C GLU A 575 -29.19 -16.16 -25.02
N ASN A 576 -28.43 -15.10 -25.15
CA ASN A 576 -28.44 -14.16 -26.29
C ASN A 576 -27.30 -14.43 -27.29
N SER A 577 -26.69 -15.62 -27.27
CA SER A 577 -25.61 -15.99 -28.18
C SER A 577 -25.84 -17.37 -28.80
N SER A 578 -25.55 -17.49 -30.08
CA SER A 578 -25.47 -18.78 -30.77
C SER A 578 -24.16 -19.51 -30.49
N PHE A 579 -23.13 -18.78 -30.06
CA PHE A 579 -21.86 -19.36 -29.63
C PHE A 579 -22.06 -20.09 -28.30
N LYS A 580 -21.63 -21.35 -28.25
CA LYS A 580 -21.72 -22.16 -27.02
C LYS A 580 -20.37 -22.39 -26.41
N VAL A 581 -20.33 -22.44 -25.08
CA VAL A 581 -19.10 -22.70 -24.32
C VAL A 581 -18.62 -24.12 -24.62
N VAL A 582 -17.40 -24.28 -25.09
CA VAL A 582 -16.78 -25.57 -25.38
C VAL A 582 -15.71 -25.94 -24.36
N ASP A 583 -15.03 -24.97 -23.75
CA ASP A 583 -14.05 -25.24 -22.71
C ASP A 583 -13.82 -24.03 -21.79
N VAL A 584 -13.35 -24.27 -20.56
CA VAL A 584 -12.96 -23.25 -19.58
C VAL A 584 -11.67 -23.66 -18.90
N GLU A 585 -10.82 -22.65 -18.57
CA GLU A 585 -9.51 -22.84 -17.94
C GLU A 585 -8.68 -23.92 -18.63
N LYS A 586 -8.76 -23.90 -19.98
CA LYS A 586 -8.06 -24.89 -20.81
C LYS A 586 -6.58 -24.62 -20.86
N LYS A 587 -5.78 -25.58 -20.41
CA LYS A 587 -4.33 -25.51 -20.45
C LYS A 587 -3.80 -25.93 -21.82
N PHE A 588 -2.89 -25.13 -22.34
CA PHE A 588 -2.22 -25.37 -23.61
C PHE A 588 -0.70 -25.48 -23.44
N LYS A 589 -0.12 -26.35 -24.28
CA LYS A 589 1.32 -26.47 -24.48
C LYS A 589 1.55 -26.59 -25.98
N LEU A 590 1.88 -25.49 -26.64
CA LEU A 590 2.13 -25.42 -28.08
C LEU A 590 3.63 -25.49 -28.36
N HIS A 591 4.04 -26.42 -29.21
CA HIS A 591 5.42 -26.53 -29.68
C HIS A 591 5.63 -25.67 -30.94
N LEU A 592 6.54 -24.69 -30.84
CA LEU A 592 6.87 -23.74 -31.91
C LEU A 592 8.19 -24.07 -32.66
N GLY A 593 8.73 -25.28 -32.49
CA GLY A 593 10.01 -25.69 -33.05
C GLY A 593 11.19 -25.44 -32.11
N ASN A 594 12.36 -26.04 -32.38
CA ASN A 594 13.60 -25.85 -31.63
C ASN A 594 13.47 -25.98 -30.11
N ASN A 595 12.68 -26.96 -29.65
CA ASN A 595 12.34 -27.12 -28.21
C ASN A 595 11.80 -25.85 -27.54
N LEU A 596 11.10 -25.01 -28.29
CA LEU A 596 10.36 -23.87 -27.79
C LEU A 596 8.91 -24.27 -27.54
N TYR A 597 8.44 -24.09 -26.34
CA TYR A 597 7.06 -24.35 -25.92
C TYR A 597 6.40 -23.06 -25.45
N LEU A 598 5.28 -22.73 -26.06
CA LEU A 598 4.39 -21.68 -25.55
C LEU A 598 3.33 -22.32 -24.64
N VAL A 599 3.23 -21.85 -23.40
CA VAL A 599 2.32 -22.40 -22.41
C VAL A 599 1.38 -21.33 -21.87
N GLY A 600 0.16 -21.72 -21.59
CA GLY A 600 -0.83 -20.81 -21.04
C GLY A 600 -2.15 -21.50 -20.75
N THR A 601 -3.07 -20.74 -20.18
CA THR A 601 -4.43 -21.17 -19.89
C THR A 601 -5.38 -20.16 -20.51
N VAL A 602 -6.43 -20.63 -21.16
CA VAL A 602 -7.49 -19.78 -21.75
C VAL A 602 -8.70 -19.89 -20.85
N ASP A 603 -9.20 -18.79 -20.34
CA ASP A 603 -10.26 -18.76 -19.33
C ASP A 603 -11.58 -19.32 -19.85
N LYS A 604 -11.99 -18.89 -21.07
CA LYS A 604 -13.26 -19.34 -21.68
C LYS A 604 -13.15 -19.39 -23.19
N ILE A 605 -13.59 -20.49 -23.77
CA ILE A 605 -13.63 -20.73 -25.23
C ILE A 605 -15.07 -21.02 -25.61
N LEU A 606 -15.58 -20.28 -26.61
CA LEU A 606 -16.89 -20.51 -27.22
C LEU A 606 -16.71 -20.88 -28.71
N GLN A 607 -17.65 -21.64 -29.21
CA GLN A 607 -17.65 -22.08 -30.64
C GLN A 607 -19.04 -21.98 -31.26
N TYR A 608 -19.07 -21.55 -32.48
CA TYR A 608 -20.22 -21.60 -33.37
C TYR A 608 -19.73 -21.92 -34.78
N ASN A 609 -20.13 -23.10 -35.32
CA ASN A 609 -19.57 -23.68 -36.53
C ASN A 609 -18.03 -23.75 -36.47
N ASP A 610 -17.33 -23.16 -37.46
CA ASP A 610 -15.88 -23.10 -37.53
C ASP A 610 -15.28 -21.88 -36.82
N TYR A 611 -16.14 -21.03 -36.21
CA TYR A 611 -15.73 -19.81 -35.53
C TYR A 611 -15.56 -20.03 -34.02
N TYR A 612 -14.44 -19.53 -33.51
CA TYR A 612 -14.12 -19.56 -32.07
C TYR A 612 -14.09 -18.14 -31.50
N ILE A 613 -14.54 -18.01 -30.27
CA ILE A 613 -14.40 -16.81 -29.47
C ILE A 613 -13.56 -17.16 -28.24
N VAL A 614 -12.62 -16.28 -27.92
CA VAL A 614 -11.84 -16.39 -26.70
C VAL A 614 -12.20 -15.23 -25.80
N VAL A 615 -12.49 -15.53 -24.53
CA VAL A 615 -12.78 -14.53 -23.50
C VAL A 615 -11.83 -14.75 -22.32
N ASP A 616 -11.15 -13.69 -21.91
CA ASP A 616 -10.27 -13.68 -20.74
C ASP A 616 -10.85 -12.73 -19.69
N TYR A 617 -10.96 -13.21 -18.47
CA TYR A 617 -11.56 -12.48 -17.35
C TYR A 617 -10.56 -11.57 -16.66
N LYS A 618 -10.96 -10.34 -16.36
CA LYS A 618 -10.11 -9.36 -15.66
C LYS A 618 -10.81 -8.75 -14.46
N THR A 619 -10.12 -8.68 -13.34
CA THR A 619 -10.63 -8.05 -12.11
C THR A 619 -10.43 -6.53 -12.07
N ARG A 620 -10.09 -5.92 -13.19
CA ARG A 620 -9.90 -4.47 -13.37
C ARG A 620 -10.63 -4.01 -14.62
N ASN A 621 -10.78 -2.70 -14.77
CA ASN A 621 -11.22 -2.14 -16.04
C ASN A 621 -10.25 -2.53 -17.14
N VAL A 622 -10.78 -2.97 -18.26
CA VAL A 622 -10.02 -3.38 -19.42
C VAL A 622 -10.33 -2.53 -20.63
N ASP A 623 -9.29 -2.26 -21.35
CA ASP A 623 -9.32 -1.80 -22.73
C ASP A 623 -8.41 -2.74 -23.52
N SER A 624 -8.80 -3.13 -24.71
CA SER A 624 -8.00 -3.99 -25.56
C SER A 624 -7.52 -3.21 -26.78
N ASN A 625 -6.23 -3.07 -26.91
CA ASN A 625 -5.62 -2.31 -27.97
C ASN A 625 -4.46 -3.11 -28.59
N LEU A 626 -4.65 -3.62 -29.83
CA LEU A 626 -3.64 -4.37 -30.54
C LEU A 626 -2.60 -3.48 -31.26
N ASN A 627 -2.64 -2.16 -31.12
CA ASN A 627 -1.75 -1.22 -31.82
C ASN A 627 -0.28 -1.31 -31.39
N ASP A 628 0.00 -1.91 -30.24
CA ASP A 628 1.35 -2.02 -29.70
C ASP A 628 1.91 -3.46 -29.76
N ILE A 629 1.32 -4.33 -30.57
CA ILE A 629 1.78 -5.73 -30.78
C ILE A 629 3.20 -5.76 -31.35
N ASP A 630 3.55 -4.82 -32.20
CA ASP A 630 4.87 -4.68 -32.81
C ASP A 630 5.98 -4.48 -31.77
N LYS A 631 5.63 -3.93 -30.62
CA LYS A 631 6.51 -3.72 -29.48
C LYS A 631 6.53 -4.90 -28.49
N GLY A 632 5.76 -5.95 -28.80
CA GLY A 632 5.60 -7.12 -27.92
C GLY A 632 4.66 -6.89 -26.74
N LEU A 633 3.78 -5.88 -26.82
CA LEU A 633 2.78 -5.59 -25.80
C LEU A 633 1.41 -6.13 -26.22
N GLU A 634 0.50 -6.31 -25.27
CA GLU A 634 -0.88 -6.77 -25.52
C GLU A 634 -0.96 -8.15 -26.26
N LEU A 635 0.01 -9.03 -26.04
CA LEU A 635 0.12 -10.32 -26.72
C LEU A 635 -0.84 -11.39 -26.21
N GLN A 636 -1.59 -11.17 -25.11
CA GLN A 636 -2.39 -12.21 -24.46
C GLN A 636 -3.43 -12.82 -25.40
N LEU A 637 -4.30 -12.01 -25.97
CA LEU A 637 -5.34 -12.46 -26.89
C LEU A 637 -4.77 -13.05 -28.19
N PRO A 638 -3.76 -12.44 -28.82
CA PRO A 638 -3.05 -13.06 -29.94
C PRO A 638 -2.40 -14.41 -29.64
N ILE A 639 -1.85 -14.61 -28.46
CA ILE A 639 -1.32 -15.91 -28.03
C ILE A 639 -2.44 -16.95 -27.93
N TYR A 640 -3.60 -16.57 -27.46
CA TYR A 640 -4.76 -17.47 -27.39
C TYR A 640 -5.23 -17.91 -28.78
N MET A 641 -5.11 -17.07 -29.79
CA MET A 641 -5.34 -17.50 -31.18
C MET A 641 -4.40 -18.64 -31.61
N LEU A 642 -3.11 -18.53 -31.28
CA LEU A 642 -2.15 -19.61 -31.56
C LEU A 642 -2.55 -20.91 -30.87
N PHE A 643 -3.07 -20.86 -29.65
CA PHE A 643 -3.55 -22.05 -28.94
C PHE A 643 -4.77 -22.67 -29.62
N ILE A 644 -5.74 -21.89 -30.07
CA ILE A 644 -6.93 -22.40 -30.80
C ILE A 644 -6.52 -23.01 -32.13
N LYS A 645 -5.68 -22.34 -32.90
CA LYS A 645 -5.16 -22.88 -34.16
C LYS A 645 -4.36 -24.18 -34.00
N SER A 646 -3.76 -24.39 -32.82
CA SER A 646 -3.10 -25.65 -32.51
C SER A 646 -4.05 -26.82 -32.30
N MET A 647 -5.34 -26.54 -32.00
CA MET A 647 -6.40 -27.56 -31.94
C MET A 647 -6.98 -27.89 -33.32
N ASP A 648 -7.16 -26.90 -34.13
CA ASP A 648 -7.69 -27.00 -35.47
C ASP A 648 -7.12 -25.87 -36.34
N GLU A 649 -6.31 -26.22 -37.35
CA GLU A 649 -5.65 -25.27 -38.24
C GLU A 649 -6.64 -24.45 -39.08
N LEU A 650 -7.84 -24.97 -39.29
CA LEU A 650 -8.89 -24.31 -40.07
C LEU A 650 -9.77 -23.41 -39.25
N SER A 651 -9.52 -23.31 -37.95
CA SER A 651 -10.28 -22.45 -37.02
C SER A 651 -10.31 -21.01 -37.49
N LYS A 652 -11.51 -20.43 -37.51
CA LYS A 652 -11.78 -19.01 -37.69
C LYS A 652 -12.10 -18.35 -36.37
N PHE A 653 -11.95 -17.04 -36.32
CA PHE A 653 -12.20 -16.29 -35.07
C PHE A 653 -13.43 -15.40 -35.21
N GLY A 654 -14.42 -15.61 -34.33
CA GLY A 654 -15.57 -14.70 -34.12
C GLY A 654 -15.19 -13.47 -33.34
N GLY A 655 -14.30 -13.62 -32.36
CA GLY A 655 -13.83 -12.48 -31.55
C GLY A 655 -12.76 -12.88 -30.51
N LEU A 656 -12.04 -11.85 -30.05
CA LEU A 656 -11.02 -11.91 -29.03
C LEU A 656 -11.35 -10.86 -28.00
N TYR A 657 -11.66 -11.27 -26.76
CA TYR A 657 -12.20 -10.36 -25.77
C TYR A 657 -11.53 -10.47 -24.40
N LEU A 658 -11.38 -9.32 -23.79
CA LEU A 658 -11.22 -9.19 -22.33
C LEU A 658 -12.58 -8.85 -21.75
N GLN A 659 -12.93 -9.39 -20.60
CA GLN A 659 -14.16 -9.06 -19.88
C GLN A 659 -13.87 -8.66 -18.45
N SER A 660 -14.27 -7.46 -18.06
CA SER A 660 -14.21 -7.03 -16.68
C SER A 660 -15.25 -7.77 -15.84
N ILE A 661 -14.81 -8.43 -14.77
CA ILE A 661 -15.68 -9.23 -13.87
C ILE A 661 -15.87 -8.60 -12.50
N LEU A 662 -15.12 -7.56 -12.17
CA LEU A 662 -15.34 -6.75 -10.99
C LEU A 662 -15.92 -5.39 -11.36
N LYS A 663 -16.89 -4.98 -10.55
CA LYS A 663 -17.41 -3.64 -10.60
C LYS A 663 -16.31 -2.66 -10.20
N SER A 664 -15.81 -1.93 -11.18
CA SER A 664 -15.06 -0.74 -10.85
C SER A 664 -16.02 0.40 -10.52
N THR A 665 -15.80 1.09 -9.42
CA THR A 665 -16.43 2.40 -9.20
C THR A 665 -16.05 3.29 -10.37
N PRO A 666 -17.01 3.80 -11.18
CA PRO A 666 -16.67 4.69 -12.26
C PRO A 666 -15.96 5.91 -11.69
N TYR A 667 -14.79 6.26 -12.25
CA TYR A 667 -14.03 7.45 -11.89
C TYR A 667 -14.81 8.75 -12.09
N ARG A 668 -15.91 8.69 -12.82
CA ARG A 668 -16.89 9.77 -12.98
C ARG A 668 -18.27 9.19 -12.72
N PHE A 669 -18.83 9.56 -11.60
CA PHE A 669 -20.27 9.43 -11.36
C PHE A 669 -20.95 10.31 -12.41
N ASP A 670 -21.52 9.67 -13.45
CA ASP A 670 -22.42 10.38 -14.34
C ASP A 670 -23.80 10.35 -13.67
N GLU A 671 -24.15 11.45 -12.99
CA GLU A 671 -25.45 11.63 -12.32
C GLU A 671 -26.64 11.42 -13.26
N LYS A 672 -26.36 11.34 -14.58
CA LYS A 672 -27.40 11.21 -15.62
C LYS A 672 -27.69 9.75 -16.00
N LYS A 673 -26.87 8.78 -15.59
CA LYS A 673 -27.08 7.36 -15.93
C LYS A 673 -27.41 6.53 -14.69
N PRO A 674 -28.45 5.65 -14.75
CA PRO A 674 -28.72 4.68 -13.70
C PRO A 674 -27.50 3.78 -13.46
N TYR A 675 -27.33 3.38 -12.21
CA TYR A 675 -26.23 2.53 -11.79
C TYR A 675 -26.16 1.20 -12.57
N ASP A 676 -27.32 0.57 -12.82
CA ASP A 676 -27.38 -0.71 -13.56
C ASP A 676 -26.88 -0.56 -14.99
N THR A 677 -27.17 0.57 -15.66
CA THR A 677 -26.64 0.86 -17.00
C THR A 677 -25.12 0.97 -17.00
N LEU A 678 -24.54 1.65 -15.99
CA LEU A 678 -23.09 1.75 -15.85
C LEU A 678 -22.43 0.39 -15.59
N TYR A 679 -23.08 -0.47 -14.81
CA TYR A 679 -22.61 -1.83 -14.59
C TYR A 679 -22.60 -2.66 -15.88
N LEU A 680 -23.70 -2.64 -16.63
CA LEU A 680 -23.79 -3.33 -17.92
C LEU A 680 -22.74 -2.83 -18.91
N GLU A 681 -22.50 -1.52 -18.97
CA GLU A 681 -21.45 -0.93 -19.80
C GLU A 681 -20.03 -1.39 -19.40
N SER A 682 -19.74 -1.45 -18.10
CA SER A 682 -18.42 -1.83 -17.58
C SER A 682 -18.07 -3.31 -17.76
N THR A 683 -19.08 -4.16 -17.92
CA THR A 683 -18.92 -5.62 -18.09
C THR A 683 -19.05 -6.11 -19.52
N ARG A 684 -19.14 -5.19 -20.49
CA ARG A 684 -19.09 -5.51 -21.93
C ARG A 684 -17.72 -6.09 -22.32
N TYR A 685 -17.73 -6.79 -23.42
CA TYR A 685 -16.50 -7.25 -24.04
C TYR A 685 -15.64 -6.07 -24.49
N ALA A 686 -14.34 -6.11 -24.21
CA ALA A 686 -13.37 -5.20 -24.76
C ALA A 686 -12.44 -6.00 -25.67
N GLY A 687 -12.40 -5.68 -26.96
CA GLY A 687 -11.63 -6.47 -27.90
C GLY A 687 -11.99 -6.27 -29.34
N TYR A 688 -11.74 -7.30 -30.15
CA TYR A 688 -11.91 -7.27 -31.56
C TYR A 688 -12.90 -8.35 -32.01
N THR A 689 -13.80 -7.97 -32.90
CA THR A 689 -14.90 -8.81 -33.42
C THR A 689 -14.69 -9.08 -34.89
N ASN A 690 -15.08 -10.25 -35.39
CA ASN A 690 -15.13 -10.53 -36.82
C ASN A 690 -16.09 -9.57 -37.49
N MET A 691 -15.77 -9.15 -38.73
CA MET A 691 -16.61 -8.20 -39.47
C MET A 691 -17.75 -8.85 -40.24
N GLU A 692 -17.84 -10.19 -40.28
CA GLU A 692 -18.89 -10.92 -40.95
C GLU A 692 -20.23 -10.75 -40.21
N SER A 693 -21.27 -10.30 -40.93
CA SER A 693 -22.59 -9.97 -40.37
C SER A 693 -23.25 -11.16 -39.64
N ASP A 694 -23.13 -12.36 -40.24
CA ASP A 694 -23.69 -13.57 -39.63
C ASP A 694 -23.01 -13.94 -38.34
N VAL A 695 -21.69 -13.75 -38.27
CA VAL A 695 -20.89 -14.00 -37.06
C VAL A 695 -21.24 -12.99 -35.97
N ILE A 696 -21.35 -11.71 -36.31
CA ILE A 696 -21.73 -10.64 -35.36
C ILE A 696 -23.09 -10.94 -34.72
N ASN A 697 -24.11 -11.29 -35.57
CA ASN A 697 -25.43 -11.64 -35.08
C ASN A 697 -25.43 -12.92 -34.23
N ALA A 698 -24.58 -13.88 -34.55
CA ALA A 698 -24.42 -15.10 -33.74
C ALA A 698 -23.73 -14.83 -32.39
N ILE A 699 -22.86 -13.81 -32.27
CA ILE A 699 -22.20 -13.46 -31.02
C ILE A 699 -23.18 -12.85 -30.02
N ASP A 700 -24.01 -11.90 -30.51
CA ASP A 700 -24.83 -11.10 -29.60
C ASP A 700 -26.16 -10.69 -30.28
N MET A 701 -27.21 -11.48 -30.03
CA MET A 701 -28.56 -11.20 -30.51
C MET A 701 -29.18 -9.95 -29.84
N ALA A 702 -28.63 -9.54 -28.70
CA ALA A 702 -29.08 -8.35 -27.94
C ALA A 702 -28.30 -7.08 -28.32
N CYS A 703 -27.54 -7.07 -29.41
CA CYS A 703 -26.57 -6.03 -29.78
C CYS A 703 -27.14 -4.59 -29.88
N TYR A 704 -28.47 -4.42 -29.98
CA TYR A 704 -29.12 -3.11 -30.00
C TYR A 704 -29.68 -2.65 -28.66
N THR A 705 -29.55 -3.44 -27.60
CA THR A 705 -30.06 -3.15 -26.25
C THR A 705 -28.93 -2.73 -25.32
N ASP A 706 -29.29 -2.26 -24.11
CA ASP A 706 -28.33 -1.96 -23.08
C ASP A 706 -27.65 -3.23 -22.54
N GLU A 707 -28.30 -4.38 -22.69
CA GLU A 707 -27.77 -5.68 -22.27
C GLU A 707 -26.74 -6.28 -23.23
N ARG A 708 -26.45 -5.62 -24.34
CA ARG A 708 -25.43 -6.10 -25.30
C ARG A 708 -24.09 -6.42 -24.66
N MET A 709 -23.41 -7.43 -25.16
CA MET A 709 -22.04 -7.78 -24.78
C MET A 709 -21.00 -7.10 -25.66
N LEU A 710 -21.32 -6.86 -26.92
CA LEU A 710 -20.43 -6.15 -27.84
C LEU A 710 -20.12 -4.72 -27.36
N PRO A 711 -18.88 -4.22 -27.51
CA PRO A 711 -18.47 -2.92 -27.02
C PRO A 711 -19.29 -1.76 -27.61
N THR A 712 -19.65 -1.88 -28.87
CA THR A 712 -20.40 -0.86 -29.61
C THR A 712 -21.55 -1.50 -30.43
N ILE A 713 -22.53 -0.70 -30.81
CA ILE A 713 -23.60 -1.14 -31.71
C ILE A 713 -22.99 -1.42 -33.09
N PRO A 714 -23.12 -2.65 -33.63
CA PRO A 714 -22.41 -3.02 -34.83
C PRO A 714 -22.98 -2.40 -36.12
N PHE A 715 -24.32 -2.32 -36.27
CA PHE A 715 -24.95 -1.94 -37.50
C PHE A 715 -25.71 -0.61 -37.43
N LYS A 716 -25.72 0.13 -38.51
CA LYS A 716 -26.60 1.27 -38.76
C LYS A 716 -27.99 0.78 -39.22
N ASN A 717 -28.96 1.69 -39.27
CA ASN A 717 -30.31 1.38 -39.75
C ASN A 717 -30.36 0.86 -41.18
N ASN A 718 -29.35 1.13 -42.02
CA ASN A 718 -29.23 0.68 -43.39
C ASN A 718 -28.50 -0.67 -43.52
N GLY A 719 -28.10 -1.29 -42.42
CA GLY A 719 -27.38 -2.56 -42.38
C GLY A 719 -25.86 -2.46 -42.50
N ASP A 720 -25.28 -1.27 -42.75
CA ASP A 720 -23.84 -1.08 -42.80
C ASP A 720 -23.25 -1.08 -41.38
N LEU A 721 -21.99 -1.46 -41.28
CA LEU A 721 -21.26 -1.38 -40.01
C LEU A 721 -21.10 0.08 -39.54
N THR A 722 -21.16 0.32 -38.25
CA THR A 722 -20.92 1.63 -37.67
C THR A 722 -19.41 1.95 -37.64
N ALA A 723 -19.07 3.24 -37.77
CA ALA A 723 -17.67 3.68 -37.76
C ALA A 723 -16.94 3.35 -36.44
N ASN A 724 -17.65 3.28 -35.32
CA ASN A 724 -17.08 2.89 -34.05
C ASN A 724 -16.84 1.39 -33.96
N PHE A 725 -17.70 0.58 -34.55
CA PHE A 725 -17.52 -0.87 -34.59
C PHE A 725 -16.33 -1.27 -35.49
N ILE A 726 -16.20 -0.63 -36.65
CA ILE A 726 -15.10 -0.91 -37.63
C ILE A 726 -13.72 -0.75 -36.99
N LYS A 727 -13.53 0.14 -36.02
CA LYS A 727 -12.26 0.33 -35.29
C LYS A 727 -11.82 -0.91 -34.50
N HIS A 728 -12.76 -1.78 -34.17
CA HIS A 728 -12.58 -3.01 -33.42
C HIS A 728 -13.05 -4.25 -34.21
N ALA A 729 -13.15 -4.14 -35.53
CA ALA A 729 -13.53 -5.24 -36.41
C ALA A 729 -12.32 -5.71 -37.21
N LEU A 730 -12.18 -7.03 -37.36
CA LEU A 730 -11.13 -7.69 -38.13
C LEU A 730 -11.74 -8.71 -39.10
N SER A 731 -11.17 -8.85 -40.27
CA SER A 731 -11.51 -9.94 -41.18
C SER A 731 -10.79 -11.25 -40.81
N ASP A 732 -11.23 -12.39 -41.36
CA ASP A 732 -10.55 -13.67 -41.17
C ASP A 732 -9.04 -13.58 -41.56
N VAL A 733 -8.76 -12.86 -42.64
CA VAL A 733 -7.40 -12.64 -43.14
C VAL A 733 -6.58 -11.80 -42.13
N ASP A 734 -7.20 -10.81 -41.47
CA ASP A 734 -6.51 -9.99 -40.51
C ASP A 734 -6.14 -10.79 -39.24
N PHE A 735 -7.05 -11.66 -38.77
CA PHE A 735 -6.74 -12.58 -37.67
C PHE A 735 -5.55 -13.49 -38.02
N ASP A 736 -5.49 -14.01 -39.27
CA ASP A 736 -4.39 -14.86 -39.70
C ASP A 736 -3.05 -14.12 -39.79
N LYS A 737 -3.07 -12.88 -40.28
CA LYS A 737 -1.87 -12.02 -40.32
C LYS A 737 -1.34 -11.74 -38.90
N ILE A 738 -2.22 -11.35 -37.97
CA ILE A 738 -1.86 -11.09 -36.56
C ILE A 738 -1.27 -12.36 -35.92
N SER A 739 -1.91 -13.51 -36.14
CA SER A 739 -1.47 -14.80 -35.61
C SER A 739 -0.04 -15.15 -36.10
N SER A 740 0.21 -15.02 -37.39
CA SER A 740 1.51 -15.31 -38.02
C SER A 740 2.59 -14.33 -37.55
N TYR A 741 2.27 -13.05 -37.44
CA TYR A 741 3.16 -12.01 -36.95
C TYR A 741 3.60 -12.28 -35.49
N VAL A 742 2.63 -12.55 -34.61
CA VAL A 742 2.91 -12.83 -33.21
C VAL A 742 3.71 -14.10 -33.01
N GLN A 743 3.44 -15.15 -33.79
CA GLN A 743 4.24 -16.37 -33.76
C GLN A 743 5.72 -16.08 -34.10
N ASN A 744 5.99 -15.33 -35.15
CA ASN A 744 7.33 -14.93 -35.53
C ASN A 744 8.02 -14.09 -34.47
N LEU A 745 7.30 -13.12 -33.89
CA LEU A 745 7.79 -12.26 -32.80
C LEU A 745 8.23 -13.08 -31.58
N ILE A 746 7.45 -14.13 -31.22
CA ILE A 746 7.78 -15.02 -30.08
C ILE A 746 9.02 -15.87 -30.44
N ILE A 747 9.14 -16.36 -31.65
CA ILE A 747 10.31 -17.14 -32.10
C ILE A 747 11.57 -16.26 -32.05
N GLU A 748 11.51 -15.02 -32.51
CA GLU A 748 12.64 -14.08 -32.43
C GLU A 748 13.01 -13.74 -30.98
N ALA A 749 12.02 -13.45 -30.10
CA ALA A 749 12.27 -13.24 -28.69
C ALA A 749 12.96 -14.45 -28.05
N SER A 750 12.54 -15.68 -28.42
CA SER A 750 13.14 -16.92 -27.92
C SER A 750 14.63 -17.06 -28.32
N LYS A 751 14.99 -16.65 -29.52
CA LYS A 751 16.40 -16.64 -29.99
C LYS A 751 17.23 -15.68 -29.13
N LYS A 752 16.74 -14.46 -28.91
CA LYS A 752 17.42 -13.45 -28.06
C LYS A 752 17.56 -13.93 -26.62
N ILE A 753 16.50 -14.53 -26.05
CA ILE A 753 16.55 -15.12 -24.69
C ILE A 753 17.60 -16.23 -24.61
N ARG A 754 17.68 -17.13 -25.63
CA ARG A 754 18.68 -18.19 -25.68
C ARG A 754 20.11 -17.65 -25.82
N ASN A 755 20.29 -16.54 -26.53
CA ASN A 755 21.57 -15.86 -26.66
C ASN A 755 22.00 -15.11 -25.37
N GLY A 756 21.16 -15.09 -24.33
CA GLY A 756 21.46 -14.38 -23.10
C GLY A 756 21.31 -12.85 -23.23
N GLU A 757 20.49 -12.38 -24.14
CA GLU A 757 20.30 -10.94 -24.39
C GLU A 757 19.29 -10.35 -23.42
N PHE A 758 19.82 -9.85 -22.29
CA PHE A 758 19.00 -9.26 -21.22
C PHE A 758 19.45 -7.83 -20.86
N PRO A 759 19.50 -6.89 -21.80
CA PRO A 759 19.89 -5.53 -21.50
C PRO A 759 18.92 -4.86 -20.53
N ILE A 760 19.43 -3.92 -19.73
CA ILE A 760 18.58 -2.97 -18.96
C ILE A 760 17.96 -2.02 -19.99
N SER A 761 16.76 -2.33 -20.45
CA SER A 761 16.13 -1.61 -21.56
C SER A 761 14.60 -1.56 -21.38
N PRO A 762 14.11 -0.79 -20.38
CA PRO A 762 12.69 -0.67 -20.14
C PRO A 762 12.00 0.14 -21.25
N ILE A 763 10.78 -0.27 -21.60
CA ILE A 763 9.95 0.46 -22.57
C ILE A 763 9.24 1.64 -21.90
N LYS A 764 9.09 2.74 -22.65
CA LYS A 764 8.24 3.88 -22.32
C LYS A 764 7.47 4.30 -23.56
N LEU A 765 6.16 4.25 -23.50
CA LEU A 765 5.28 4.82 -24.51
C LEU A 765 5.10 6.32 -24.27
N SER A 766 4.94 7.09 -25.35
CA SER A 766 4.66 8.53 -25.24
C SER A 766 3.41 8.76 -24.37
N ASN A 767 3.46 9.74 -23.47
CA ASN A 767 2.40 10.10 -22.51
C ASN A 767 2.03 9.03 -21.47
N GLU A 768 2.81 7.94 -21.38
CA GLU A 768 2.63 6.90 -20.37
C GLU A 768 3.83 6.84 -19.43
N GLU A 769 3.62 6.24 -18.27
CA GLU A 769 4.72 5.96 -17.36
C GLU A 769 5.61 4.85 -17.95
N SER A 770 6.91 4.93 -17.63
CA SER A 770 7.85 3.86 -17.99
C SER A 770 7.45 2.53 -17.34
N ALA A 771 7.78 1.40 -17.99
CA ALA A 771 7.66 0.07 -17.39
C ALA A 771 8.36 -0.08 -16.03
N CYS A 772 9.23 0.86 -15.68
CA CYS A 772 9.86 0.94 -14.37
C CYS A 772 8.97 1.52 -13.27
N SER A 773 7.86 2.22 -13.58
CA SER A 773 7.02 2.86 -12.56
C SER A 773 6.52 1.86 -11.52
N THR A 774 6.12 0.68 -11.96
CA THR A 774 5.62 -0.43 -11.12
C THR A 774 6.61 -1.58 -10.91
N CYS A 775 7.87 -1.43 -11.37
CA CYS A 775 8.85 -2.50 -11.32
C CYS A 775 9.46 -2.66 -9.92
N ASN A 776 9.33 -3.83 -9.33
CA ASN A 776 9.91 -4.16 -8.02
C ASN A 776 11.44 -4.32 -8.03
N MET A 777 12.04 -4.43 -9.22
CA MET A 777 13.48 -4.69 -9.40
C MET A 777 14.34 -3.42 -9.50
N LYS A 778 13.76 -2.22 -9.32
CA LYS A 778 14.49 -0.94 -9.42
C LYS A 778 15.72 -0.87 -8.52
N LYS A 779 15.63 -1.43 -7.32
CA LYS A 779 16.73 -1.42 -6.34
C LYS A 779 17.93 -2.28 -6.75
N ILE A 780 17.74 -3.19 -7.72
CA ILE A 780 18.77 -4.11 -8.19
C ILE A 780 19.38 -3.62 -9.50
N CYS A 781 18.57 -3.10 -10.43
CA CYS A 781 19.02 -2.83 -11.79
C CYS A 781 19.76 -1.50 -11.96
N TYR A 782 19.54 -0.51 -11.06
CA TYR A 782 20.14 0.82 -11.14
C TYR A 782 20.02 1.47 -12.54
N MET A 783 18.85 1.26 -13.20
CA MET A 783 18.62 1.81 -14.54
C MET A 783 18.73 3.33 -14.56
N THR A 784 19.18 3.86 -15.67
CA THR A 784 19.22 5.29 -15.94
C THR A 784 18.28 5.64 -17.10
N PRO A 785 17.85 6.90 -17.24
CA PRO A 785 17.02 7.31 -18.38
C PRO A 785 17.58 6.98 -19.75
N LYS A 786 18.92 6.89 -19.88
CA LYS A 786 19.60 6.46 -21.15
C LYS A 786 19.24 5.03 -21.55
N ASN A 787 18.86 4.19 -20.59
CA ASN A 787 18.47 2.81 -20.85
C ASN A 787 17.06 2.68 -21.42
N THR A 788 16.23 3.73 -21.37
CA THR A 788 14.82 3.67 -21.70
C THR A 788 14.62 3.68 -23.22
N ARG A 789 13.88 2.71 -23.72
CA ARG A 789 13.39 2.69 -25.09
C ARG A 789 12.12 3.53 -25.19
N ASN A 790 12.21 4.68 -25.84
CA ASN A 790 11.08 5.59 -26.01
C ASN A 790 10.39 5.30 -27.34
N PHE A 791 9.11 5.02 -27.30
CA PHE A 791 8.28 4.80 -28.48
C PHE A 791 7.13 5.78 -28.55
N VAL A 792 6.85 6.25 -29.76
CA VAL A 792 5.63 7.01 -30.02
C VAL A 792 4.47 6.04 -30.13
N LYS A 793 3.34 6.39 -29.52
CA LYS A 793 2.11 5.61 -29.64
C LYS A 793 1.52 5.84 -31.03
N ASN A 794 1.68 4.88 -31.90
CA ASN A 794 1.19 4.91 -33.29
C ASN A 794 0.16 3.78 -33.51
N ASN A 795 -0.70 3.94 -34.52
CA ASN A 795 -1.63 2.90 -34.98
C ASN A 795 -0.87 1.87 -35.84
N ASN A 796 0.02 1.09 -35.24
CA ASN A 796 0.85 0.15 -35.97
C ASN A 796 0.12 -1.14 -36.38
N LEU A 797 -1.10 -1.35 -35.87
CA LEU A 797 -1.93 -2.46 -36.35
C LEU A 797 -2.19 -2.37 -37.87
N ASP A 798 -2.49 -1.17 -38.38
CA ASP A 798 -2.69 -0.95 -39.82
C ASP A 798 -1.44 -1.30 -40.66
N TYR A 799 -0.25 -1.11 -40.10
CA TYR A 799 0.99 -1.49 -40.76
C TYR A 799 1.13 -3.02 -40.86
N ILE A 800 0.89 -3.73 -39.78
CA ILE A 800 0.91 -5.20 -39.74
C ILE A 800 -0.10 -5.79 -40.75
N LEU A 801 -1.29 -5.19 -40.84
CA LEU A 801 -2.37 -5.64 -41.71
C LEU A 801 -2.11 -5.33 -43.19
N LYS A 802 -1.42 -4.24 -43.52
CA LYS A 802 -1.16 -3.80 -44.88
C LYS A 802 0.06 -4.46 -45.52
N GLU A 803 1.16 -4.58 -44.77
CA GLU A 803 2.49 -4.96 -45.32
C GLU A 803 2.96 -6.38 -44.97
N GLY A 804 2.20 -7.16 -44.17
CA GLY A 804 2.63 -8.49 -43.76
C GLY A 804 3.87 -8.54 -42.88
N GLY A 805 4.31 -7.40 -42.40
CA GLY A 805 5.13 -7.15 -41.20
C GLY A 805 6.46 -7.87 -41.04
N LEU A 806 7.28 -7.94 -42.06
CA LEU A 806 8.72 -8.26 -41.87
C LEU A 806 9.53 -7.42 -42.85
N ASN A 807 9.93 -6.23 -42.46
CA ASN A 807 11.08 -5.56 -43.06
C ASN A 807 12.19 -5.45 -42.02
N ASP A 808 13.32 -6.07 -42.35
CA ASP A 808 14.63 -5.77 -41.82
C ASP A 808 14.95 -4.30 -42.12
N GLU A 809 14.83 -3.42 -41.12
CA GLU A 809 15.56 -2.16 -41.03
C GLU A 809 15.09 -1.41 -39.81
N VAL A 810 15.84 -1.58 -38.74
CA VAL A 810 15.93 -0.62 -37.67
C VAL A 810 17.38 -0.18 -37.60
N GLU A 811 17.68 0.99 -38.19
CA GLU A 811 18.85 1.78 -37.86
C GLU A 811 18.76 2.41 -36.46
#